data_8395fc4aeb381626dbae53b0c3677c50
#
_entry.id   8395fc4aeb381626dbae53b0c3677c50
#
_cell.length_a   1.000
_cell.length_b   1.000
_cell.length_c   1.000
_cell.angle_alpha   90.00
_cell.angle_beta   90.00
_cell.angle_gamma   90.00
#
_symmetry.space_group_name_H-M   'P 1'
#
loop_
_entity.id
_entity.type
_entity.pdbx_description
1 polymer ?
#
loop_
_entity_poly.entity_id
_entity_poly.type
_entity_poly.pdbx_seq_one_letter_code
_entity_poly.pdbx_strand_id
1 'polypeptide(L)'
;MDKFKLVSDYKLSGDQPEAVAKLAHGVDLGLREQVLLGVTGSGKTFTMASVIEKVNKPTLVLAHNKTLAAQLCSEFREFFPNNAVEYFISYYDYYQPEAYIAHTDTYIEKDASVNEEIDRLRHSATSALFERRDVIVVSSVSCLYGLGDPIDYKSMVISLRVGNEYPLDDVLRKLAEIRYERNDIDFSRNKFRLRGDTLEIYPAYWSGKAIRVEFFGDEVDRISEINAVTGVAERYLDHVAIYPASHYVASAEKLNRAMAEIRRECDEQVEFFRAQNKLVEAQRIAQRTAYDLEMLTEIGFCNGIENYSRVIQGRQPGTPPTTLLDYFPDDFLLFIDESHVTLPQTRAMYAGDRSRKDALVNYGFRLPSAYDNRPLNFQEFDSKLNQVIYVSATPAEYERTRSSQTVEQVIRPTGLLDPIVEVRPIDGQIDDLIGEINARTAKQERVLVTTLTKKMAEDLTSYFQKAGIKVRYMHSDIAAMERMEIIRDLRMAKFDVLVGINLLREGLDLPEVSLVAILDADKEGFLRSETSLIQTIGRAARNAEGRVIMYADTVTPSMRAAMDETARRREIQDAWNLSHGIVPKTVIKSVRDLIEISAPSAERKSRTGVKMTKAEKEREIARLEKQMKEAARMMEYEYAALLRDQIIELRGK
;
A
#
# COMPACT_ATOMS: atom_id res chain seq x y z
N MET A 1 8.66 26.47 -11.63
CA MET A 1 8.22 25.70 -10.43
C MET A 1 7.11 24.79 -10.88
N ASP A 2 7.26 23.51 -10.63
CA ASP A 2 6.26 22.53 -10.96
C ASP A 2 5.02 22.78 -10.11
N LYS A 3 3.86 22.88 -10.76
CA LYS A 3 2.58 23.12 -10.10
C LYS A 3 1.67 21.95 -10.35
N PHE A 4 0.87 21.61 -9.34
CA PHE A 4 -0.22 20.67 -9.55
C PHE A 4 -1.25 21.24 -10.52
N LYS A 5 -1.68 20.40 -11.45
CA LYS A 5 -2.73 20.72 -12.41
C LYS A 5 -3.74 19.60 -12.43
N LEU A 6 -4.90 19.86 -11.83
CA LEU A 6 -6.03 18.94 -11.83
C LEU A 6 -6.64 18.85 -13.24
N VAL A 7 -6.78 17.64 -13.74
CA VAL A 7 -7.43 17.33 -15.01
C VAL A 7 -8.59 16.40 -14.73
N SER A 8 -9.81 16.86 -14.91
CA SER A 8 -11.01 16.06 -14.64
C SER A 8 -12.22 16.58 -15.41
N ASP A 9 -13.07 15.66 -15.85
CA ASP A 9 -14.40 15.99 -16.40
C ASP A 9 -15.41 16.33 -15.26
N TYR A 10 -15.08 15.99 -14.02
CA TYR A 10 -15.91 16.29 -12.87
C TYR A 10 -15.76 17.75 -12.45
N LYS A 11 -16.86 18.32 -11.96
CA LYS A 11 -16.91 19.64 -11.34
C LYS A 11 -17.28 19.50 -9.88
N LEU A 12 -16.74 20.37 -9.03
CA LEU A 12 -17.13 20.44 -7.62
C LEU A 12 -18.62 20.69 -7.49
N SER A 13 -19.30 19.89 -6.67
CA SER A 13 -20.75 19.94 -6.48
C SER A 13 -21.12 19.68 -5.02
N GLY A 14 -22.34 20.03 -4.62
CA GLY A 14 -22.79 19.89 -3.24
C GLY A 14 -21.92 20.69 -2.27
N ASP A 15 -21.44 20.04 -1.24
CA ASP A 15 -20.60 20.64 -0.20
C ASP A 15 -19.13 20.82 -0.63
N GLN A 16 -18.71 20.18 -1.75
CA GLN A 16 -17.30 20.15 -2.17
C GLN A 16 -16.67 21.54 -2.36
N PRO A 17 -17.34 22.53 -3.04
CA PRO A 17 -16.73 23.85 -3.23
C PRO A 17 -16.39 24.54 -1.89
N GLU A 18 -17.29 24.45 -0.92
CA GLU A 18 -17.11 25.02 0.40
C GLU A 18 -16.05 24.25 1.19
N ALA A 19 -16.07 22.92 1.12
CA ALA A 19 -15.09 22.06 1.78
C ALA A 19 -13.68 22.35 1.27
N VAL A 20 -13.46 22.44 -0.03
CA VAL A 20 -12.18 22.79 -0.64
C VAL A 20 -11.72 24.19 -0.22
N ALA A 21 -12.64 25.15 -0.22
CA ALA A 21 -12.32 26.52 0.19
C ALA A 21 -11.88 26.60 1.66
N LYS A 22 -12.63 25.98 2.57
CA LYS A 22 -12.35 25.96 4.01
C LYS A 22 -11.05 25.23 4.33
N LEU A 23 -10.85 24.03 3.78
CA LEU A 23 -9.64 23.23 4.04
C LEU A 23 -8.39 23.93 3.51
N ALA A 24 -8.43 24.45 2.28
CA ALA A 24 -7.29 25.17 1.71
C ALA A 24 -6.98 26.45 2.49
N HIS A 25 -8.00 27.23 2.87
CA HIS A 25 -7.81 28.39 3.71
C HIS A 25 -7.22 28.03 5.09
N GLY A 26 -7.63 26.91 5.68
CA GLY A 26 -7.04 26.41 6.92
C GLY A 26 -5.55 26.06 6.75
N VAL A 27 -5.16 25.49 5.61
CA VAL A 27 -3.73 25.25 5.29
C VAL A 27 -2.97 26.58 5.16
N ASP A 28 -3.54 27.58 4.47
CA ASP A 28 -2.94 28.92 4.30
C ASP A 28 -2.78 29.65 5.64
N LEU A 29 -3.73 29.49 6.58
CA LEU A 29 -3.66 30.02 7.94
C LEU A 29 -2.66 29.27 8.84
N GLY A 30 -2.08 28.17 8.37
CA GLY A 30 -1.15 27.36 9.17
C GLY A 30 -1.83 26.47 10.21
N LEU A 31 -3.12 26.16 10.07
CA LEU A 31 -3.80 25.20 10.96
C LEU A 31 -3.09 23.86 10.88
N ARG A 32 -2.67 23.34 12.04
CA ARG A 32 -1.91 22.08 12.09
C ARG A 32 -2.77 20.89 11.76
N GLU A 33 -3.99 20.84 12.27
CA GLU A 33 -4.88 19.69 12.16
C GLU A 33 -6.30 20.11 11.79
N GLN A 34 -6.88 19.44 10.79
CA GLN A 34 -8.23 19.68 10.29
C GLN A 34 -8.91 18.34 10.01
N VAL A 35 -10.23 18.30 10.04
CA VAL A 35 -11.05 17.12 9.69
C VAL A 35 -11.89 17.41 8.46
N LEU A 36 -11.84 16.53 7.46
CA LEU A 36 -12.86 16.37 6.44
C LEU A 36 -13.79 15.22 6.85
N LEU A 37 -14.95 15.54 7.39
CA LEU A 37 -16.01 14.58 7.68
C LEU A 37 -16.81 14.36 6.41
N GLY A 38 -16.41 13.37 5.63
CA GLY A 38 -17.03 13.09 4.33
C GLY A 38 -17.73 11.74 4.31
N VAL A 39 -19.03 11.73 4.02
CA VAL A 39 -19.79 10.48 3.92
C VAL A 39 -19.29 9.60 2.76
N THR A 40 -19.59 8.31 2.82
CA THR A 40 -19.26 7.39 1.73
C THR A 40 -19.95 7.82 0.43
N GLY A 41 -19.18 7.96 -0.65
CA GLY A 41 -19.71 8.37 -1.96
C GLY A 41 -19.87 9.87 -2.17
N SER A 42 -19.44 10.73 -1.22
CA SER A 42 -19.47 12.19 -1.38
C SER A 42 -18.35 12.74 -2.28
N GLY A 43 -17.42 11.90 -2.75
CA GLY A 43 -16.31 12.33 -3.59
C GLY A 43 -15.12 12.90 -2.81
N LYS A 44 -14.81 12.36 -1.63
CA LYS A 44 -13.69 12.79 -0.79
C LYS A 44 -12.36 12.87 -1.55
N THR A 45 -12.04 11.89 -2.39
CA THR A 45 -10.80 11.87 -3.19
C THR A 45 -10.71 13.08 -4.11
N PHE A 46 -11.81 13.45 -4.76
CA PHE A 46 -11.84 14.63 -5.62
C PHE A 46 -11.69 15.94 -4.83
N THR A 47 -12.26 16.00 -3.62
CA THR A 47 -12.06 17.12 -2.70
C THR A 47 -10.59 17.21 -2.26
N MET A 48 -9.96 16.08 -1.89
CA MET A 48 -8.51 16.04 -1.59
C MET A 48 -7.68 16.55 -2.78
N ALA A 49 -7.95 16.04 -3.99
CA ALA A 49 -7.25 16.47 -5.20
C ALA A 49 -7.39 17.98 -5.45
N SER A 50 -8.59 18.53 -5.27
CA SER A 50 -8.86 19.96 -5.44
C SER A 50 -8.14 20.82 -4.38
N VAL A 51 -8.01 20.32 -3.14
CA VAL A 51 -7.23 20.98 -2.09
C VAL A 51 -5.75 20.96 -2.45
N ILE A 52 -5.21 19.82 -2.89
CA ILE A 52 -3.80 19.66 -3.31
C ILE A 52 -3.45 20.66 -4.42
N GLU A 53 -4.28 20.75 -5.47
CA GLU A 53 -4.07 21.72 -6.54
C GLU A 53 -4.02 23.16 -6.01
N LYS A 54 -4.96 23.49 -5.11
CA LYS A 54 -5.11 24.85 -4.60
C LYS A 54 -3.95 25.28 -3.68
N VAL A 55 -3.49 24.39 -2.80
CA VAL A 55 -2.40 24.69 -1.83
C VAL A 55 -1.01 24.46 -2.40
N ASN A 56 -0.90 23.65 -3.44
CA ASN A 56 0.33 23.38 -4.20
C ASN A 56 1.54 22.96 -3.34
N LYS A 57 1.32 22.04 -2.40
CA LYS A 57 2.35 21.47 -1.51
C LYS A 57 2.62 20.01 -1.84
N PRO A 58 3.88 19.52 -1.73
CA PRO A 58 4.15 18.08 -1.73
C PRO A 58 3.24 17.37 -0.73
N THR A 59 2.64 16.28 -1.15
CA THR A 59 1.54 15.67 -0.38
C THR A 59 1.80 14.19 -0.14
N LEU A 60 1.64 13.77 1.11
CA LEU A 60 1.55 12.37 1.51
C LEU A 60 0.08 12.01 1.78
N VAL A 61 -0.39 10.92 1.19
CA VAL A 61 -1.72 10.34 1.47
C VAL A 61 -1.52 8.99 2.14
N LEU A 62 -1.90 8.89 3.41
CA LEU A 62 -1.73 7.70 4.21
C LEU A 62 -3.03 6.90 4.27
N ALA A 63 -2.99 5.64 3.86
CA ALA A 63 -4.10 4.69 3.90
C ALA A 63 -3.76 3.47 4.79
N HIS A 64 -4.76 2.89 5.43
CA HIS A 64 -4.57 1.78 6.37
C HIS A 64 -4.20 0.43 5.72
N ASN A 65 -4.43 0.25 4.42
CA ASN A 65 -4.09 -0.99 3.72
C ASN A 65 -3.63 -0.76 2.28
N LYS A 66 -3.00 -1.81 1.68
CA LYS A 66 -2.46 -1.77 0.31
C LYS A 66 -3.54 -1.55 -0.76
N THR A 67 -4.73 -2.13 -0.57
CA THR A 67 -5.83 -2.07 -1.56
C THR A 67 -6.40 -0.66 -1.65
N LEU A 68 -6.67 -0.02 -0.52
CA LEU A 68 -7.14 1.37 -0.49
C LEU A 68 -6.06 2.32 -1.03
N ALA A 69 -4.81 2.11 -0.66
CA ALA A 69 -3.70 2.91 -1.19
C ALA A 69 -3.57 2.76 -2.72
N ALA A 70 -3.77 1.55 -3.27
CA ALA A 70 -3.76 1.32 -4.72
C ALA A 70 -4.92 2.04 -5.42
N GLN A 71 -6.12 1.98 -4.85
CA GLN A 71 -7.29 2.67 -5.38
C GLN A 71 -7.07 4.19 -5.40
N LEU A 72 -6.63 4.77 -4.28
CA LEU A 72 -6.35 6.21 -4.18
C LEU A 72 -5.24 6.64 -5.16
N CYS A 73 -4.18 5.84 -5.28
CA CYS A 73 -3.11 6.12 -6.22
C CYS A 73 -3.62 6.14 -7.67
N SER A 74 -4.50 5.20 -8.05
CA SER A 74 -5.13 5.18 -9.38
C SER A 74 -5.99 6.42 -9.60
N GLU A 75 -6.85 6.77 -8.65
CA GLU A 75 -7.72 7.95 -8.74
C GLU A 75 -6.88 9.25 -8.85
N PHE A 76 -5.81 9.40 -8.05
CA PHE A 76 -4.94 10.57 -8.14
C PHE A 76 -4.15 10.62 -9.46
N ARG A 77 -3.74 9.49 -10.04
CA ARG A 77 -3.10 9.45 -11.37
C ARG A 77 -4.04 9.92 -12.48
N GLU A 78 -5.32 9.61 -12.39
CA GLU A 78 -6.32 10.12 -13.31
C GLU A 78 -6.49 11.64 -13.16
N PHE A 79 -6.51 12.14 -11.92
CA PHE A 79 -6.67 13.56 -11.63
C PHE A 79 -5.40 14.39 -11.95
N PHE A 80 -4.23 13.80 -11.85
CA PHE A 80 -2.94 14.47 -12.03
C PHE A 80 -2.05 13.75 -13.06
N PRO A 81 -2.47 13.62 -14.33
CA PRO A 81 -1.74 12.86 -15.34
C PRO A 81 -0.36 13.45 -15.69
N ASN A 82 -0.10 14.72 -15.39
CA ASN A 82 1.13 15.43 -15.69
C ASN A 82 2.03 15.67 -14.46
N ASN A 83 1.58 15.27 -13.27
CA ASN A 83 2.32 15.43 -12.03
C ASN A 83 2.83 14.08 -11.53
N ALA A 84 3.74 14.07 -10.57
CA ALA A 84 4.24 12.83 -10.00
C ALA A 84 3.25 12.26 -8.97
N VAL A 85 2.62 11.14 -9.30
CA VAL A 85 1.76 10.39 -8.38
C VAL A 85 2.39 9.03 -8.13
N GLU A 86 2.99 8.88 -6.97
CA GLU A 86 3.84 7.79 -6.59
C GLU A 86 3.15 6.85 -5.60
N TYR A 87 3.58 5.59 -5.60
CA TYR A 87 3.01 4.56 -4.76
C TYR A 87 4.06 3.96 -3.84
N PHE A 88 3.83 4.01 -2.52
CA PHE A 88 4.79 3.56 -1.54
C PHE A 88 4.15 2.61 -0.51
N ILE A 89 4.28 1.31 -0.73
CA ILE A 89 3.77 0.27 0.18
C ILE A 89 4.86 -0.74 0.54
N SER A 90 4.55 -1.71 1.39
CA SER A 90 5.45 -2.83 1.65
C SER A 90 5.71 -3.61 0.35
N TYR A 91 6.99 -3.76 0.00
CA TYR A 91 7.42 -4.44 -1.23
C TYR A 91 7.41 -5.97 -1.14
N TYR A 92 6.94 -6.53 -0.02
CA TYR A 92 6.80 -7.98 0.12
C TYR A 92 5.43 -8.45 -0.39
N ASP A 93 5.43 -9.43 -1.31
CA ASP A 93 4.23 -10.18 -1.67
C ASP A 93 3.83 -11.14 -0.55
N TYR A 94 4.84 -11.82 -0.02
CA TYR A 94 4.76 -12.64 1.19
C TYR A 94 5.80 -12.14 2.19
N TYR A 95 5.41 -12.04 3.46
CA TYR A 95 6.30 -11.63 4.54
C TYR A 95 6.02 -12.39 5.80
N GLN A 96 6.94 -13.27 6.18
CA GLN A 96 7.01 -13.89 7.48
C GLN A 96 8.15 -13.22 8.26
N PRO A 97 7.85 -12.42 9.28
CA PRO A 97 8.89 -11.81 10.08
C PRO A 97 9.67 -12.86 10.86
N GLU A 98 10.98 -12.61 11.01
CA GLU A 98 11.80 -13.37 11.93
C GLU A 98 11.21 -13.33 13.34
N ALA A 99 11.06 -14.48 13.98
CA ALA A 99 10.50 -14.58 15.33
C ALA A 99 11.09 -15.76 16.09
N TYR A 100 11.06 -15.68 17.42
CA TYR A 100 11.41 -16.79 18.28
C TYR A 100 10.31 -17.02 19.31
N ILE A 101 9.87 -18.27 19.41
CA ILE A 101 8.83 -18.71 20.34
C ILE A 101 9.50 -19.52 21.45
N ALA A 102 9.78 -18.88 22.58
CA ALA A 102 10.59 -19.44 23.63
C ALA A 102 9.98 -20.73 24.28
N HIS A 103 8.66 -20.82 24.40
CA HIS A 103 8.01 -21.97 25.06
C HIS A 103 8.07 -23.26 24.21
N THR A 104 8.24 -23.16 22.90
CA THR A 104 8.41 -24.31 21.99
C THR A 104 9.83 -24.45 21.45
N ASP A 105 10.75 -23.54 21.85
CA ASP A 105 12.11 -23.42 21.28
C ASP A 105 12.09 -23.40 19.73
N THR A 106 11.14 -22.66 19.18
CA THR A 106 10.95 -22.59 17.73
C THR A 106 11.45 -21.28 17.19
N TYR A 107 12.49 -21.33 16.37
CA TYR A 107 12.95 -20.19 15.59
C TYR A 107 12.28 -20.18 14.23
N ILE A 108 11.65 -19.07 13.89
CA ILE A 108 11.04 -18.80 12.59
C ILE A 108 11.98 -17.87 11.85
N GLU A 109 12.59 -18.38 10.80
CA GLU A 109 13.44 -17.57 9.93
C GLU A 109 12.61 -16.54 9.16
N LYS A 110 13.22 -15.39 8.87
CA LYS A 110 12.59 -14.40 7.98
C LYS A 110 12.45 -15.02 6.59
N ASP A 111 11.22 -15.15 6.13
CA ASP A 111 10.89 -15.55 4.78
C ASP A 111 10.12 -14.43 4.08
N ALA A 112 10.58 -14.02 2.92
CA ALA A 112 9.99 -12.89 2.21
C ALA A 112 10.26 -12.99 0.71
N SER A 113 9.21 -12.86 -0.08
CA SER A 113 9.33 -12.63 -1.52
C SER A 113 9.18 -11.15 -1.83
N VAL A 114 10.19 -10.59 -2.50
CA VAL A 114 10.20 -9.20 -2.91
C VAL A 114 9.47 -9.04 -4.25
N ASN A 115 8.53 -8.13 -4.30
CA ASN A 115 7.90 -7.70 -5.54
C ASN A 115 8.75 -6.62 -6.20
N GLU A 116 9.41 -6.95 -7.31
CA GLU A 116 10.31 -6.04 -8.02
C GLU A 116 9.61 -4.77 -8.53
N GLU A 117 8.33 -4.89 -8.92
CA GLU A 117 7.58 -3.73 -9.39
C GLU A 117 7.25 -2.77 -8.24
N ILE A 118 6.87 -3.29 -7.06
CA ILE A 118 6.64 -2.46 -5.87
C ILE A 118 7.95 -1.84 -5.39
N ASP A 119 9.06 -2.58 -5.43
CA ASP A 119 10.37 -2.05 -5.10
C ASP A 119 10.75 -0.89 -6.04
N ARG A 120 10.55 -1.04 -7.35
CA ARG A 120 10.71 0.01 -8.35
C ARG A 120 9.88 1.26 -8.00
N LEU A 121 8.59 1.08 -7.66
CA LEU A 121 7.69 2.18 -7.30
C LEU A 121 8.15 2.91 -6.03
N ARG A 122 8.75 2.21 -5.07
CA ARG A 122 9.33 2.82 -3.87
C ARG A 122 10.54 3.69 -4.22
N HIS A 123 11.42 3.21 -5.10
CA HIS A 123 12.54 4.00 -5.61
C HIS A 123 12.06 5.22 -6.41
N SER A 124 11.00 5.06 -7.23
CA SER A 124 10.36 6.16 -7.94
C SER A 124 9.85 7.24 -6.98
N ALA A 125 9.19 6.85 -5.90
CA ALA A 125 8.69 7.80 -4.91
C ALA A 125 9.80 8.61 -4.23
N THR A 126 10.89 7.95 -3.83
CA THR A 126 12.00 8.63 -3.16
C THR A 126 12.79 9.54 -4.10
N SER A 127 13.03 9.14 -5.36
CA SER A 127 13.68 9.99 -6.34
C SER A 127 12.81 11.20 -6.72
N ALA A 128 11.51 11.01 -6.94
CA ALA A 128 10.58 12.08 -7.26
C ALA A 128 10.54 13.17 -6.18
N LEU A 129 10.61 12.80 -4.89
CA LEU A 129 10.64 13.75 -3.77
C LEU A 129 11.90 14.65 -3.77
N PHE A 130 13.02 14.18 -4.35
CA PHE A 130 14.22 15.00 -4.50
C PHE A 130 14.23 15.87 -5.76
N GLU A 131 13.56 15.43 -6.82
CA GLU A 131 13.58 16.10 -8.12
C GLU A 131 12.49 17.16 -8.27
N ARG A 132 11.33 16.96 -7.65
CA ARG A 132 10.10 17.72 -7.90
C ARG A 132 9.42 18.15 -6.62
N ARG A 133 8.60 19.20 -6.72
CA ARG A 133 7.72 19.63 -5.63
C ARG A 133 6.25 19.24 -5.84
N ASP A 134 5.86 18.96 -7.06
CA ASP A 134 4.51 18.55 -7.45
C ASP A 134 4.35 17.02 -7.34
N VAL A 135 4.63 16.49 -6.14
CA VAL A 135 4.64 15.05 -5.85
C VAL A 135 3.53 14.69 -4.87
N ILE A 136 2.72 13.72 -5.24
CA ILE A 136 1.77 13.04 -4.34
C ILE A 136 2.29 11.63 -4.11
N VAL A 137 2.59 11.27 -2.87
CA VAL A 137 2.90 9.89 -2.51
C VAL A 137 1.72 9.28 -1.79
N VAL A 138 1.14 8.22 -2.36
CA VAL A 138 0.10 7.43 -1.70
C VAL A 138 0.75 6.24 -1.04
N SER A 139 0.61 6.14 0.28
CA SER A 139 1.31 5.13 1.07
C SER A 139 0.38 4.35 1.99
N SER A 140 0.76 3.12 2.30
CA SER A 140 0.26 2.42 3.48
C SER A 140 1.10 2.79 4.71
N VAL A 141 0.75 2.25 5.88
CA VAL A 141 1.54 2.43 7.12
C VAL A 141 3.01 1.98 7.01
N SER A 142 3.42 1.38 5.88
CA SER A 142 4.82 1.06 5.59
C SER A 142 5.75 2.28 5.51
N CYS A 143 5.22 3.49 5.30
CA CYS A 143 5.98 4.73 5.35
C CYS A 143 6.56 5.06 6.74
N LEU A 144 6.07 4.40 7.79
CA LEU A 144 6.51 4.59 9.17
C LEU A 144 7.69 3.68 9.55
N TYR A 145 8.04 2.71 8.71
CA TYR A 145 9.19 1.84 8.93
C TYR A 145 10.49 2.48 8.47
N GLY A 146 11.59 2.01 9.08
CA GLY A 146 12.94 2.45 8.75
C GLY A 146 13.23 2.37 7.25
N LEU A 147 13.81 3.44 6.74
CA LEU A 147 14.32 3.60 5.39
C LEU A 147 15.77 4.11 5.48
N GLY A 148 16.51 4.09 4.39
CA GLY A 148 17.85 4.68 4.34
C GLY A 148 17.83 6.18 4.67
N ASP A 149 18.99 6.71 5.08
CA ASP A 149 19.12 8.14 5.37
C ASP A 149 18.98 8.95 4.05
N PRO A 150 18.05 9.92 3.94
CA PRO A 150 17.89 10.75 2.75
C PRO A 150 19.14 11.57 2.44
N ILE A 151 19.95 11.95 3.46
CA ILE A 151 21.20 12.68 3.25
C ILE A 151 22.22 11.78 2.54
N ASP A 152 22.37 10.54 3.01
CA ASP A 152 23.25 9.56 2.38
C ASP A 152 22.76 9.23 0.96
N TYR A 153 21.48 8.95 0.80
CA TYR A 153 20.86 8.64 -0.48
C TYR A 153 21.09 9.77 -1.50
N LYS A 154 20.90 11.02 -1.09
CA LYS A 154 21.11 12.20 -1.94
C LYS A 154 22.58 12.46 -2.24
N SER A 155 23.47 12.26 -1.27
CA SER A 155 24.92 12.52 -1.44
C SER A 155 25.59 11.53 -2.39
N MET A 156 25.00 10.35 -2.57
CA MET A 156 25.50 9.30 -3.46
C MET A 156 24.89 9.36 -4.88
N VAL A 157 24.08 10.36 -5.19
CA VAL A 157 23.54 10.56 -6.54
C VAL A 157 24.68 10.87 -7.51
N ILE A 158 24.74 10.15 -8.62
CA ILE A 158 25.69 10.44 -9.71
C ILE A 158 25.03 11.44 -10.67
N SER A 159 25.62 12.62 -10.78
CA SER A 159 25.16 13.68 -11.65
C SER A 159 26.11 13.81 -12.85
N LEU A 160 25.60 13.60 -14.06
CA LEU A 160 26.35 13.71 -15.31
C LEU A 160 25.74 14.81 -16.18
N ARG A 161 26.58 15.62 -16.79
CA ARG A 161 26.17 16.72 -17.67
C ARG A 161 27.00 16.71 -18.95
N VAL A 162 26.34 16.93 -20.08
CA VAL A 162 27.00 17.07 -21.39
C VAL A 162 28.04 18.18 -21.38
N GLY A 163 29.22 17.93 -21.97
CA GLY A 163 30.34 18.85 -22.03
C GLY A 163 31.21 18.91 -20.76
N ASN A 164 30.91 18.12 -19.72
CA ASN A 164 31.76 18.02 -18.54
C ASN A 164 32.64 16.77 -18.58
N GLU A 165 33.81 16.87 -17.97
CA GLU A 165 34.77 15.75 -17.84
C GLU A 165 34.47 14.91 -16.58
N TYR A 166 34.39 13.59 -16.75
CA TYR A 166 34.26 12.61 -15.69
C TYR A 166 35.10 11.39 -16.07
N PRO A 167 36.16 11.07 -15.33
CA PRO A 167 36.91 9.83 -15.58
C PRO A 167 35.96 8.62 -15.58
N LEU A 168 35.89 7.90 -16.70
CA LEU A 168 34.93 6.81 -16.88
C LEU A 168 35.06 5.74 -15.80
N ASP A 169 36.28 5.40 -15.39
CA ASP A 169 36.53 4.43 -14.31
C ASP A 169 35.94 4.89 -12.96
N ASP A 170 35.95 6.20 -12.68
CA ASP A 170 35.36 6.75 -11.48
C ASP A 170 33.83 6.67 -11.52
N VAL A 171 33.22 6.88 -12.69
CA VAL A 171 31.77 6.71 -12.87
C VAL A 171 31.36 5.25 -12.66
N LEU A 172 32.12 4.29 -13.24
CA LEU A 172 31.87 2.87 -13.07
C LEU A 172 31.99 2.42 -11.60
N ARG A 173 33.03 2.91 -10.90
CA ARG A 173 33.22 2.65 -9.47
C ARG A 173 32.06 3.19 -8.65
N LYS A 174 31.63 4.45 -8.89
CA LYS A 174 30.49 5.05 -8.22
C LYS A 174 29.18 4.29 -8.49
N LEU A 175 28.95 3.77 -9.70
CA LEU A 175 27.79 2.93 -10.00
C LEU A 175 27.79 1.66 -9.13
N ALA A 176 28.92 1.00 -8.96
CA ALA A 176 29.04 -0.14 -8.08
C ALA A 176 28.79 0.23 -6.58
N GLU A 177 29.32 1.37 -6.12
CA GLU A 177 29.10 1.89 -4.77
C GLU A 177 27.61 2.15 -4.48
N ILE A 178 26.85 2.64 -5.47
CA ILE A 178 25.40 2.87 -5.36
C ILE A 178 24.57 1.63 -5.72
N ARG A 179 25.18 0.46 -5.74
CA ARG A 179 24.55 -0.86 -5.90
C ARG A 179 24.00 -1.19 -7.28
N TYR A 180 24.56 -0.61 -8.34
CA TYR A 180 24.33 -1.11 -9.70
C TYR A 180 25.30 -2.24 -10.00
N GLU A 181 24.81 -3.28 -10.66
CA GLU A 181 25.59 -4.42 -11.11
C GLU A 181 26.01 -4.26 -12.57
N ARG A 182 27.29 -4.52 -12.88
CA ARG A 182 27.71 -4.59 -14.27
C ARG A 182 27.26 -5.91 -14.90
N ASN A 183 26.47 -5.83 -15.94
CA ASN A 183 26.06 -7.00 -16.70
C ASN A 183 25.89 -6.64 -18.19
N ASP A 184 26.83 -7.10 -19.02
CA ASP A 184 26.85 -6.79 -20.44
C ASP A 184 25.89 -7.68 -21.27
N ILE A 185 25.36 -8.76 -20.68
CA ILE A 185 24.48 -9.75 -21.33
C ILE A 185 23.02 -9.52 -20.96
N ASP A 186 22.70 -9.54 -19.67
CA ASP A 186 21.35 -9.30 -19.14
C ASP A 186 21.22 -7.85 -18.66
N PHE A 187 20.68 -7.00 -19.55
CA PHE A 187 20.44 -5.60 -19.26
C PHE A 187 19.04 -5.40 -18.72
N SER A 188 18.94 -5.47 -17.42
CA SER A 188 17.69 -5.31 -16.66
C SER A 188 17.85 -4.24 -15.58
N ARG A 189 16.80 -3.97 -14.81
CA ARG A 189 16.78 -2.96 -13.74
C ARG A 189 17.96 -3.14 -12.76
N ASN A 190 18.53 -2.05 -12.27
CA ASN A 190 19.68 -1.98 -11.36
C ASN A 190 21.01 -2.44 -12.00
N LYS A 191 21.08 -2.51 -13.32
CA LYS A 191 22.30 -2.91 -14.03
C LYS A 191 22.81 -1.83 -14.95
N PHE A 192 24.12 -1.89 -15.20
CA PHE A 192 24.76 -1.09 -16.23
C PHE A 192 25.63 -1.97 -17.11
N ARG A 193 25.89 -1.50 -18.32
CA ARG A 193 26.81 -2.12 -19.25
C ARG A 193 27.65 -1.08 -19.97
N LEU A 194 28.86 -1.50 -20.39
CA LEU A 194 29.79 -0.64 -21.09
C LEU A 194 30.19 -1.29 -22.42
N ARG A 195 30.05 -0.57 -23.53
CA ARG A 195 30.43 -1.01 -24.87
C ARG A 195 31.26 0.08 -25.53
N GLY A 196 32.60 -0.09 -25.52
CA GLY A 196 33.51 0.99 -25.92
C GLY A 196 33.36 2.19 -25.01
N ASP A 197 33.11 3.34 -25.57
CA ASP A 197 32.93 4.61 -24.85
C ASP A 197 31.45 4.90 -24.54
N THR A 198 30.58 3.91 -24.66
CA THR A 198 29.14 4.03 -24.42
C THR A 198 28.75 3.29 -23.15
N LEU A 199 28.32 4.05 -22.15
CA LEU A 199 27.77 3.54 -20.87
C LEU A 199 26.26 3.56 -20.94
N GLU A 200 25.64 2.40 -20.70
CA GLU A 200 24.19 2.28 -20.57
C GLU A 200 23.81 1.85 -19.16
N ILE A 201 22.84 2.55 -18.55
CA ILE A 201 22.42 2.36 -17.16
C ILE A 201 20.91 2.18 -17.14
N TYR A 202 20.41 1.13 -16.47
CA TYR A 202 18.99 0.90 -16.26
C TYR A 202 18.62 1.31 -14.82
N PRO A 203 18.05 2.50 -14.62
CA PRO A 203 17.78 3.02 -13.28
C PRO A 203 16.82 2.15 -12.47
N ALA A 204 17.03 2.13 -11.14
CA ALA A 204 16.20 1.40 -10.19
C ALA A 204 14.72 1.79 -10.21
N TYR A 205 14.45 3.04 -10.56
CA TYR A 205 13.14 3.70 -10.51
C TYR A 205 12.42 3.78 -11.87
N TRP A 206 13.06 3.34 -12.97
CA TRP A 206 12.46 3.37 -14.31
C TRP A 206 11.90 2.00 -14.73
N SER A 207 10.98 2.02 -15.69
CA SER A 207 10.42 0.84 -16.34
C SER A 207 10.51 0.99 -17.85
N GLY A 208 11.13 0.00 -18.52
CA GLY A 208 11.24 -0.06 -19.98
C GLY A 208 12.20 0.94 -20.62
N LYS A 209 12.81 1.82 -19.85
CA LYS A 209 13.72 2.87 -20.30
C LYS A 209 15.06 2.78 -19.61
N ALA A 210 16.11 3.25 -20.28
CA ALA A 210 17.45 3.31 -19.74
C ALA A 210 18.14 4.63 -20.16
N ILE A 211 19.25 4.93 -19.52
CA ILE A 211 20.10 6.08 -19.80
C ILE A 211 21.28 5.57 -20.60
N ARG A 212 21.59 6.24 -21.71
CA ARG A 212 22.83 6.04 -22.46
C ARG A 212 23.66 7.31 -22.35
N VAL A 213 24.92 7.16 -21.94
CA VAL A 213 25.92 8.21 -21.86
C VAL A 213 27.05 7.83 -22.81
N GLU A 214 27.30 8.68 -23.79
CA GLU A 214 28.38 8.50 -24.78
C GLU A 214 29.53 9.43 -24.38
N PHE A 215 30.72 8.85 -24.23
CA PHE A 215 31.93 9.55 -23.83
C PHE A 215 32.85 9.78 -25.03
N PHE A 216 33.59 10.87 -25.01
CA PHE A 216 34.74 11.10 -25.85
C PHE A 216 35.97 11.32 -24.96
N GLY A 217 36.74 10.26 -24.72
CA GLY A 217 37.68 10.24 -23.61
C GLY A 217 36.95 10.28 -22.27
N ASP A 218 37.26 11.28 -21.44
CA ASP A 218 36.58 11.52 -20.16
C ASP A 218 35.44 12.55 -20.24
N GLU A 219 35.25 13.20 -21.41
CA GLU A 219 34.17 14.18 -21.62
C GLU A 219 32.87 13.45 -22.00
N VAL A 220 31.75 13.87 -21.39
CA VAL A 220 30.42 13.41 -21.78
C VAL A 220 29.98 14.14 -23.04
N ASP A 221 30.02 13.46 -24.19
CA ASP A 221 29.60 14.00 -25.48
C ASP A 221 28.07 14.10 -25.61
N ARG A 222 27.36 13.05 -25.16
CA ARG A 222 25.91 12.99 -25.28
C ARG A 222 25.25 12.12 -24.21
N ILE A 223 24.07 12.57 -23.77
CA ILE A 223 23.20 11.78 -22.89
C ILE A 223 21.85 11.58 -23.58
N SER A 224 21.33 10.34 -23.58
CA SER A 224 20.03 10.02 -24.15
C SER A 224 19.22 9.06 -23.26
N GLU A 225 17.93 9.29 -23.24
CA GLU A 225 16.93 8.32 -22.76
C GLU A 225 16.66 7.34 -23.89
N ILE A 226 16.83 6.07 -23.63
CA ILE A 226 16.68 5.01 -24.63
C ILE A 226 15.61 4.01 -24.18
N ASN A 227 14.97 3.35 -25.14
CA ASN A 227 14.18 2.17 -24.85
C ASN A 227 15.11 1.01 -24.45
N ALA A 228 14.91 0.45 -23.27
CA ALA A 228 15.82 -0.56 -22.70
C ALA A 228 15.89 -1.87 -23.52
N VAL A 229 14.84 -2.19 -24.29
CA VAL A 229 14.75 -3.41 -25.11
C VAL A 229 15.33 -3.20 -26.50
N THR A 230 14.96 -2.10 -27.17
CA THR A 230 15.36 -1.83 -28.57
C THR A 230 16.64 -1.03 -28.68
N GLY A 231 17.07 -0.34 -27.62
CA GLY A 231 18.21 0.57 -27.63
C GLY A 231 18.00 1.85 -28.43
N VAL A 232 16.78 2.12 -28.91
CA VAL A 232 16.48 3.34 -29.68
C VAL A 232 16.40 4.53 -28.74
N ALA A 233 17.07 5.64 -29.10
CA ALA A 233 16.97 6.89 -28.35
C ALA A 233 15.59 7.51 -28.53
N GLU A 234 14.93 7.81 -27.42
CA GLU A 234 13.62 8.46 -27.39
C GLU A 234 13.73 9.97 -27.13
N ARG A 235 14.75 10.36 -26.36
CA ARG A 235 14.98 11.76 -25.97
C ARG A 235 16.44 12.02 -25.69
N TYR A 236 16.93 13.23 -26.02
CA TYR A 236 18.25 13.70 -25.61
C TYR A 236 18.14 14.59 -24.36
N LEU A 237 19.14 14.49 -23.49
CA LEU A 237 19.19 15.16 -22.20
C LEU A 237 20.50 15.95 -22.08
N ASP A 238 20.44 17.14 -21.48
CA ASP A 238 21.65 17.92 -21.16
C ASP A 238 22.27 17.48 -19.82
N HIS A 239 21.48 16.84 -18.97
CA HIS A 239 21.86 16.41 -17.63
C HIS A 239 21.06 15.19 -17.19
N VAL A 240 21.68 14.31 -16.41
CA VAL A 240 21.01 13.21 -15.74
C VAL A 240 21.49 13.03 -14.30
N ALA A 241 20.57 12.69 -13.40
CA ALA A 241 20.83 12.26 -12.04
C ALA A 241 20.52 10.77 -11.89
N ILE A 242 21.47 9.98 -11.43
CA ILE A 242 21.32 8.54 -11.22
C ILE A 242 21.27 8.29 -9.72
N TYR A 243 20.11 7.86 -9.23
CA TYR A 243 19.88 7.56 -7.82
C TYR A 243 20.32 6.14 -7.47
N PRO A 244 20.70 5.88 -6.20
CA PRO A 244 21.10 4.55 -5.75
C PRO A 244 20.05 3.48 -6.02
N ALA A 245 20.52 2.25 -6.33
CA ALA A 245 19.68 1.08 -6.55
C ALA A 245 19.19 0.44 -5.23
N SER A 246 19.57 0.97 -4.09
CA SER A 246 19.12 0.56 -2.75
C SER A 246 18.90 1.79 -1.88
N HIS A 247 17.87 1.74 -1.03
CA HIS A 247 17.69 2.79 -0.01
C HIS A 247 18.74 2.71 1.12
N TYR A 248 19.31 1.51 1.35
CA TYR A 248 20.35 1.28 2.36
C TYR A 248 21.73 1.37 1.73
N VAL A 249 22.14 2.58 1.39
CA VAL A 249 23.50 2.87 0.91
C VAL A 249 24.27 3.64 1.98
N ALA A 250 25.53 3.33 2.13
CA ALA A 250 26.44 4.02 3.03
C ALA A 250 27.83 4.07 2.39
N SER A 251 28.57 5.16 2.66
CA SER A 251 29.96 5.25 2.20
C SER A 251 30.82 4.17 2.86
N ALA A 252 31.91 3.76 2.21
CA ALA A 252 32.85 2.78 2.73
C ALA A 252 33.37 3.16 4.13
N GLU A 253 33.59 4.46 4.36
CA GLU A 253 34.03 4.97 5.67
C GLU A 253 32.97 4.75 6.77
N LYS A 254 31.68 5.06 6.46
CA LYS A 254 30.56 4.80 7.39
C LYS A 254 30.39 3.31 7.65
N LEU A 255 30.53 2.47 6.64
CA LEU A 255 30.39 1.02 6.79
C LEU A 255 31.53 0.44 7.64
N ASN A 256 32.77 0.87 7.43
CA ASN A 256 33.92 0.43 8.25
C ASN A 256 33.75 0.82 9.71
N ARG A 257 33.30 2.04 10.00
CA ARG A 257 32.98 2.48 11.35
C ARG A 257 31.86 1.63 11.96
N ALA A 258 30.79 1.38 11.19
CA ALA A 258 29.68 0.56 11.64
C ALA A 258 30.11 -0.88 11.98
N MET A 259 30.94 -1.51 11.15
CA MET A 259 31.48 -2.85 11.43
C MET A 259 32.27 -2.92 12.73
N ALA A 260 33.08 -1.90 13.03
CA ALA A 260 33.82 -1.84 14.28
C ALA A 260 32.87 -1.72 15.50
N GLU A 261 31.80 -0.93 15.37
CA GLU A 261 30.80 -0.77 16.45
C GLU A 261 29.94 -2.03 16.61
N ILE A 262 29.52 -2.68 15.52
CA ILE A 262 28.78 -3.96 15.55
C ILE A 262 29.62 -5.03 16.28
N ARG A 263 30.91 -5.10 16.01
CA ARG A 263 31.82 -6.03 16.69
C ARG A 263 31.88 -5.77 18.19
N ARG A 264 32.06 -4.50 18.58
CA ARG A 264 32.08 -4.10 20.01
C ARG A 264 30.76 -4.46 20.68
N GLU A 265 29.62 -4.12 20.10
CA GLU A 265 28.29 -4.45 20.64
C GLU A 265 28.10 -5.96 20.79
N CYS A 266 28.63 -6.75 19.84
CA CYS A 266 28.61 -8.20 19.90
C CYS A 266 29.44 -8.73 21.08
N ASP A 267 30.66 -8.22 21.28
CA ASP A 267 31.53 -8.63 22.37
C ASP A 267 30.89 -8.32 23.75
N GLU A 268 30.33 -7.12 23.89
CA GLU A 268 29.58 -6.70 25.09
C GLU A 268 28.37 -7.63 25.34
N GLN A 269 27.61 -7.99 24.30
CA GLN A 269 26.45 -8.86 24.44
C GLN A 269 26.83 -10.32 24.76
N VAL A 270 27.95 -10.82 24.21
CA VAL A 270 28.48 -12.14 24.52
C VAL A 270 28.90 -12.22 25.99
N GLU A 271 29.60 -11.20 26.51
CA GLU A 271 29.96 -11.12 27.92
C GLU A 271 28.73 -11.05 28.84
N PHE A 272 27.72 -10.26 28.45
CA PHE A 272 26.44 -10.17 29.15
C PHE A 272 25.74 -11.54 29.26
N PHE A 273 25.67 -12.31 28.18
CA PHE A 273 25.09 -13.65 28.22
C PHE A 273 25.92 -14.65 29.03
N ARG A 274 27.24 -14.60 28.91
CA ARG A 274 28.15 -15.44 29.72
C ARG A 274 28.01 -15.18 31.23
N ALA A 275 27.90 -13.91 31.61
CA ALA A 275 27.69 -13.52 33.03
C ALA A 275 26.37 -14.06 33.59
N GLN A 276 25.36 -14.31 32.72
CA GLN A 276 24.08 -14.93 33.07
C GLN A 276 24.05 -16.44 32.90
N ASN A 277 25.19 -17.08 32.59
CA ASN A 277 25.29 -18.51 32.26
C ASN A 277 24.45 -18.95 31.07
N LYS A 278 24.15 -18.03 30.10
CA LYS A 278 23.45 -18.27 28.86
C LYS A 278 24.43 -18.55 27.74
N LEU A 279 25.06 -19.74 27.78
CA LEU A 279 26.17 -20.07 26.88
C LEU A 279 25.72 -20.29 25.41
N VAL A 280 24.50 -20.81 25.21
CA VAL A 280 23.95 -21.05 23.88
C VAL A 280 23.65 -19.72 23.20
N GLU A 281 23.05 -18.76 23.90
CA GLU A 281 22.77 -17.42 23.41
C GLU A 281 24.04 -16.67 23.07
N ALA A 282 25.07 -16.78 23.94
CA ALA A 282 26.38 -16.19 23.68
C ALA A 282 27.05 -16.73 22.41
N GLN A 283 27.02 -18.04 22.23
CA GLN A 283 27.58 -18.67 21.02
C GLN A 283 26.78 -18.27 19.77
N ARG A 284 25.46 -18.30 19.84
CA ARG A 284 24.56 -17.99 18.72
C ARG A 284 24.77 -16.57 18.20
N ILE A 285 24.78 -15.57 19.10
CA ILE A 285 24.98 -14.18 18.69
C ILE A 285 26.39 -13.95 18.13
N ALA A 286 27.42 -14.57 18.71
CA ALA A 286 28.78 -14.47 18.22
C ALA A 286 28.92 -15.02 16.81
N GLN A 287 28.41 -16.21 16.55
CA GLN A 287 28.47 -16.86 15.23
C GLN A 287 27.70 -16.06 14.17
N ARG A 288 26.47 -15.62 14.50
CA ARG A 288 25.66 -14.84 13.59
C ARG A 288 26.32 -13.52 13.22
N THR A 289 26.80 -12.78 14.21
CA THR A 289 27.44 -11.49 13.96
C THR A 289 28.74 -11.62 13.21
N ALA A 290 29.55 -12.67 13.48
CA ALA A 290 30.77 -12.93 12.72
C ALA A 290 30.47 -13.17 11.23
N TYR A 291 29.46 -13.98 10.92
CA TYR A 291 29.02 -14.22 9.55
C TYR A 291 28.50 -12.92 8.87
N ASP A 292 27.66 -12.15 9.55
CA ASP A 292 27.14 -10.91 9.01
C ASP A 292 28.27 -9.88 8.74
N LEU A 293 29.30 -9.81 9.61
CA LEU A 293 30.48 -8.95 9.43
C LEU A 293 31.36 -9.41 8.26
N GLU A 294 31.53 -10.72 8.05
CA GLU A 294 32.23 -11.27 6.90
C GLU A 294 31.54 -10.89 5.59
N MET A 295 30.22 -11.07 5.51
CA MET A 295 29.42 -10.66 4.34
C MET A 295 29.49 -9.15 4.08
N LEU A 296 29.45 -8.31 5.13
CA LEU A 296 29.61 -6.86 4.99
C LEU A 296 31.00 -6.48 4.48
N THR A 297 32.04 -7.23 4.85
CA THR A 297 33.42 -6.96 4.40
C THR A 297 33.60 -7.34 2.92
N GLU A 298 33.13 -8.53 2.53
CA GLU A 298 33.37 -9.09 1.19
C GLU A 298 32.47 -8.46 0.10
N ILE A 299 31.19 -8.27 0.39
CA ILE A 299 30.20 -7.78 -0.59
C ILE A 299 29.50 -6.50 -0.17
N GLY A 300 29.82 -5.97 1.01
CA GLY A 300 29.22 -4.76 1.57
C GLY A 300 27.73 -4.89 1.90
N PHE A 301 27.20 -6.10 2.02
CA PHE A 301 25.79 -6.39 2.32
C PHE A 301 25.68 -7.70 3.10
N CYS A 302 24.69 -7.79 4.01
CA CYS A 302 24.31 -9.04 4.66
C CYS A 302 22.79 -9.17 4.77
N ASN A 303 22.29 -10.41 4.88
CA ASN A 303 20.88 -10.66 5.11
C ASN A 303 20.43 -10.11 6.46
N GLY A 304 19.44 -9.18 6.45
CA GLY A 304 18.98 -8.51 7.65
C GLY A 304 19.82 -7.28 8.03
N ILE A 305 20.53 -6.68 7.06
CA ILE A 305 21.32 -5.44 7.23
C ILE A 305 20.51 -4.33 7.91
N GLU A 306 19.21 -4.32 7.71
CA GLU A 306 18.29 -3.38 8.36
C GLU A 306 18.35 -3.42 9.90
N ASN A 307 18.72 -4.56 10.50
CA ASN A 307 18.90 -4.68 11.95
C ASN A 307 20.10 -3.89 12.48
N TYR A 308 21.04 -3.56 11.61
CA TYR A 308 22.20 -2.71 11.88
C TYR A 308 22.02 -1.26 11.45
N SER A 309 20.82 -0.87 10.97
CA SER A 309 20.55 0.47 10.42
C SER A 309 20.91 1.60 11.37
N ARG A 310 20.68 1.46 12.68
CA ARG A 310 21.09 2.43 13.70
C ARG A 310 22.60 2.69 13.66
N VAL A 311 23.36 1.61 13.67
CA VAL A 311 24.83 1.68 13.71
C VAL A 311 25.40 2.22 12.41
N ILE A 312 24.86 1.76 11.27
CA ILE A 312 25.27 2.22 9.91
C ILE A 312 25.04 3.73 9.77
N GLN A 313 23.88 4.22 10.21
CA GLN A 313 23.53 5.64 10.19
C GLN A 313 24.25 6.47 11.28
N GLY A 314 24.92 5.83 12.25
CA GLY A 314 25.58 6.49 13.37
C GLY A 314 24.61 7.15 14.35
N ARG A 315 23.38 6.64 14.45
CA ARG A 315 22.35 7.15 15.37
C ARG A 315 22.60 6.65 16.79
N GLN A 316 22.19 7.46 17.78
CA GLN A 316 22.22 7.05 19.17
C GLN A 316 21.14 5.98 19.47
N PRO A 317 21.37 5.07 20.41
CA PRO A 317 20.38 4.10 20.85
C PRO A 317 19.06 4.74 21.24
N GLY A 318 17.93 4.15 20.82
CA GLY A 318 16.58 4.63 21.13
C GLY A 318 16.07 5.79 20.27
N THR A 319 16.91 6.40 19.42
CA THR A 319 16.45 7.47 18.51
C THR A 319 15.54 6.93 17.42
N PRO A 320 14.59 7.75 16.93
CA PRO A 320 13.66 7.34 15.87
C PRO A 320 14.41 6.95 14.59
N PRO A 321 13.94 5.94 13.86
CA PRO A 321 14.50 5.62 12.56
C PRO A 321 14.19 6.72 11.54
N THR A 322 15.03 6.82 10.52
CA THR A 322 14.72 7.59 9.32
C THR A 322 13.66 6.84 8.51
N THR A 323 12.65 7.54 8.05
CA THR A 323 11.47 6.97 7.38
C THR A 323 11.17 7.73 6.09
N LEU A 324 10.12 7.35 5.35
CA LEU A 324 9.68 8.11 4.18
C LEU A 324 9.34 9.57 4.52
N LEU A 325 8.87 9.85 5.73
CA LEU A 325 8.54 11.23 6.16
C LEU A 325 9.77 12.14 6.13
N ASP A 326 10.97 11.60 6.32
CA ASP A 326 12.23 12.35 6.30
C ASP A 326 12.73 12.69 4.88
N TYR A 327 12.09 12.12 3.84
CA TYR A 327 12.34 12.45 2.44
C TYR A 327 11.48 13.63 1.95
N PHE A 328 10.40 13.93 2.66
CA PHE A 328 9.55 15.08 2.34
C PHE A 328 10.20 16.39 2.79
N PRO A 329 9.94 17.50 2.10
CA PRO A 329 10.28 18.83 2.61
C PRO A 329 9.40 19.18 3.82
N ASP A 330 9.90 20.08 4.69
CA ASP A 330 9.24 20.42 5.97
C ASP A 330 7.81 20.97 5.82
N ASP A 331 7.45 21.51 4.67
CA ASP A 331 6.16 22.13 4.40
C ASP A 331 5.11 21.21 3.77
N PHE A 332 5.38 19.88 3.74
CA PHE A 332 4.45 18.93 3.13
C PHE A 332 3.09 18.87 3.82
N LEU A 333 2.07 18.50 3.06
CA LEU A 333 0.71 18.25 3.55
C LEU A 333 0.47 16.75 3.71
N LEU A 334 -0.09 16.35 4.84
CA LEU A 334 -0.50 14.95 5.07
C LEU A 334 -2.02 14.82 5.04
N PHE A 335 -2.53 13.93 4.20
CA PHE A 335 -3.89 13.40 4.33
C PHE A 335 -3.84 12.02 4.98
N ILE A 336 -4.67 11.81 6.00
CA ILE A 336 -4.85 10.48 6.60
C ILE A 336 -6.25 10.00 6.25
N ASP A 337 -6.31 9.11 5.25
CA ASP A 337 -7.59 8.56 4.80
C ASP A 337 -8.07 7.45 5.75
N GLU A 338 -9.40 7.36 5.92
CA GLU A 338 -10.06 6.54 6.93
C GLU A 338 -9.33 6.61 8.29
N SER A 339 -9.13 7.85 8.77
CA SER A 339 -8.27 8.17 9.92
C SER A 339 -8.66 7.43 11.20
N HIS A 340 -9.95 7.16 11.40
CA HIS A 340 -10.48 6.37 12.52
C HIS A 340 -9.94 4.93 12.60
N VAL A 341 -9.36 4.41 11.50
CA VAL A 341 -8.69 3.11 11.42
C VAL A 341 -7.19 3.26 11.32
N THR A 342 -6.74 4.19 10.47
CA THR A 342 -5.31 4.40 10.18
C THR A 342 -4.53 4.82 11.42
N LEU A 343 -5.07 5.70 12.26
CA LEU A 343 -4.40 6.17 13.49
C LEU A 343 -4.25 5.08 14.57
N PRO A 344 -5.30 4.29 14.90
CA PRO A 344 -5.14 3.16 15.81
C PRO A 344 -4.12 2.13 15.32
N GLN A 345 -4.09 1.85 14.01
CA GLN A 345 -3.09 0.96 13.43
C GLN A 345 -1.67 1.52 13.61
N THR A 346 -1.45 2.81 13.34
CA THR A 346 -0.17 3.48 13.54
C THR A 346 0.31 3.36 15.00
N ARG A 347 -0.60 3.48 15.97
CA ARG A 347 -0.28 3.32 17.40
C ARG A 347 0.12 1.90 17.78
N ALA A 348 -0.53 0.89 17.20
CA ALA A 348 -0.32 -0.52 17.55
C ALA A 348 0.99 -1.10 16.99
N MET A 349 1.53 -0.57 15.89
CA MET A 349 2.66 -1.16 15.16
C MET A 349 3.94 -1.24 15.99
N TYR A 350 4.27 -0.18 16.71
CA TYR A 350 5.48 -0.12 17.53
C TYR A 350 5.53 -1.21 18.61
N ALA A 351 4.44 -1.38 19.36
CA ALA A 351 4.37 -2.36 20.46
C ALA A 351 4.50 -3.81 19.94
N GLY A 352 3.87 -4.12 18.81
CA GLY A 352 3.97 -5.45 18.19
C GLY A 352 5.38 -5.78 17.71
N ASP A 353 6.07 -4.83 17.08
CA ASP A 353 7.46 -5.01 16.64
C ASP A 353 8.41 -5.17 17.84
N ARG A 354 8.24 -4.37 18.88
CA ARG A 354 9.05 -4.44 20.10
C ARG A 354 8.94 -5.79 20.79
N SER A 355 7.72 -6.30 21.01
CA SER A 355 7.48 -7.61 21.64
C SER A 355 8.16 -8.76 20.89
N ARG A 356 8.11 -8.74 19.55
CA ARG A 356 8.78 -9.73 18.71
C ARG A 356 10.30 -9.67 18.87
N LYS A 357 10.89 -8.48 18.89
CA LYS A 357 12.34 -8.27 19.02
C LYS A 357 12.86 -8.57 20.41
N ASP A 358 12.06 -8.39 21.45
CA ASP A 358 12.44 -8.79 22.81
C ASP A 358 12.83 -10.28 22.86
N ALA A 359 12.07 -11.16 22.19
CA ALA A 359 12.44 -12.57 22.11
C ALA A 359 13.75 -12.78 21.31
N LEU A 360 13.92 -12.12 20.17
CA LEU A 360 15.12 -12.28 19.34
C LEU A 360 16.40 -11.81 20.03
N VAL A 361 16.35 -10.70 20.74
CA VAL A 361 17.51 -10.15 21.45
C VAL A 361 17.80 -10.94 22.73
N ASN A 362 16.80 -11.25 23.55
CA ASN A 362 16.97 -11.95 24.82
C ASN A 362 17.47 -13.40 24.69
N TYR A 363 17.26 -14.01 23.49
CA TYR A 363 17.71 -15.37 23.19
C TYR A 363 18.86 -15.43 22.17
N GLY A 364 19.56 -14.31 21.94
CA GLY A 364 20.82 -14.25 21.19
C GLY A 364 20.68 -14.42 19.67
N PHE A 365 19.53 -14.14 19.08
CA PHE A 365 19.35 -14.15 17.62
C PHE A 365 19.71 -12.81 16.97
N ARG A 366 19.55 -11.70 17.71
CA ARG A 366 19.90 -10.35 17.23
C ARG A 366 20.58 -9.54 18.32
N LEU A 367 21.42 -8.58 17.89
CA LEU A 367 22.04 -7.60 18.79
C LEU A 367 21.00 -6.57 19.28
N PRO A 368 21.25 -5.88 20.40
CA PRO A 368 20.38 -4.82 20.91
C PRO A 368 20.09 -3.70 19.90
N SER A 369 21.02 -3.39 18.99
CA SER A 369 20.82 -2.43 17.90
C SER A 369 19.62 -2.74 17.00
N ALA A 370 19.19 -4.01 16.93
CA ALA A 370 18.01 -4.43 16.19
C ALA A 370 16.71 -3.80 16.72
N TYR A 371 16.67 -3.39 18.00
CA TYR A 371 15.52 -2.67 18.56
C TYR A 371 15.22 -1.37 17.83
N ASP A 372 16.21 -0.71 17.27
CA ASP A 372 16.10 0.58 16.62
C ASP A 372 15.77 0.47 15.11
N ASN A 373 15.70 -0.75 14.57
CA ASN A 373 15.07 -1.05 13.29
C ASN A 373 13.58 -1.32 13.51
N ARG A 374 12.80 -0.29 13.66
CA ARG A 374 11.41 -0.33 14.10
C ARG A 374 10.55 0.70 13.36
N PRO A 375 9.22 0.59 13.39
CA PRO A 375 8.39 1.71 12.99
C PRO A 375 8.53 2.87 13.99
N LEU A 376 8.17 4.06 13.56
CA LEU A 376 7.99 5.19 14.48
C LEU A 376 6.95 4.83 15.55
N ASN A 377 7.18 5.23 16.78
CA ASN A 377 6.11 5.27 17.75
C ASN A 377 5.17 6.46 17.44
N PHE A 378 4.01 6.48 18.08
CA PHE A 378 3.00 7.47 17.73
C PHE A 378 3.44 8.92 18.04
N GLN A 379 4.21 9.16 19.09
CA GLN A 379 4.73 10.48 19.44
C GLN A 379 5.77 10.96 18.44
N GLU A 380 6.66 10.05 18.01
CA GLU A 380 7.66 10.33 16.98
C GLU A 380 6.99 10.64 15.63
N PHE A 381 5.95 9.86 15.27
CA PHE A 381 5.14 10.14 14.10
C PHE A 381 4.51 11.54 14.18
N ASP A 382 3.79 11.84 15.27
CA ASP A 382 3.13 13.13 15.46
C ASP A 382 4.12 14.30 15.41
N SER A 383 5.33 14.14 15.96
CA SER A 383 6.36 15.18 15.95
C SER A 383 6.91 15.54 14.57
N LYS A 384 6.83 14.61 13.60
CA LYS A 384 7.25 14.82 12.20
C LYS A 384 6.19 15.49 11.32
N LEU A 385 4.98 15.66 11.83
CA LEU A 385 3.86 16.21 11.06
C LEU A 385 3.85 17.74 11.12
N ASN A 386 3.73 18.36 9.94
CA ASN A 386 3.52 19.80 9.81
C ASN A 386 2.02 20.13 9.79
N GLN A 387 1.32 19.83 8.70
CA GLN A 387 -0.11 20.06 8.54
C GLN A 387 -0.82 18.77 8.14
N VAL A 388 -1.93 18.47 8.79
CA VAL A 388 -2.68 17.22 8.61
C VAL A 388 -4.15 17.49 8.34
N ILE A 389 -4.70 16.79 7.36
CA ILE A 389 -6.14 16.71 7.12
C ILE A 389 -6.57 15.25 7.33
N TYR A 390 -7.33 15.02 8.39
CA TYR A 390 -7.96 13.74 8.65
C TYR A 390 -9.19 13.57 7.78
N VAL A 391 -9.28 12.48 7.06
CA VAL A 391 -10.41 12.18 6.15
C VAL A 391 -11.15 10.96 6.68
N SER A 392 -12.41 11.13 7.04
CA SER A 392 -13.23 10.03 7.56
C SER A 392 -14.72 10.32 7.45
N ALA A 393 -15.54 9.28 7.32
CA ALA A 393 -16.99 9.38 7.49
C ALA A 393 -17.41 9.34 8.96
N THR A 394 -16.51 8.86 9.83
CA THR A 394 -16.73 8.65 11.27
C THR A 394 -15.45 8.98 12.05
N PRO A 395 -15.00 10.25 12.07
CA PRO A 395 -13.80 10.63 12.81
C PRO A 395 -13.94 10.27 14.29
N ALA A 396 -12.87 9.73 14.89
CA ALA A 396 -12.84 9.37 16.29
C ALA A 396 -12.59 10.60 17.20
N GLU A 397 -12.63 10.39 18.49
CA GLU A 397 -12.44 11.45 19.49
C GLU A 397 -11.09 12.16 19.33
N TYR A 398 -10.03 11.40 18.99
CA TYR A 398 -8.69 11.96 18.80
C TYR A 398 -8.67 13.04 17.71
N GLU A 399 -9.24 12.76 16.53
CA GLU A 399 -9.27 13.70 15.42
C GLU A 399 -10.14 14.92 15.76
N ARG A 400 -11.30 14.69 16.41
CA ARG A 400 -12.23 15.76 16.78
C ARG A 400 -11.66 16.73 17.82
N THR A 401 -10.93 16.21 18.80
CA THR A 401 -10.39 17.03 19.90
C THR A 401 -9.15 17.82 19.50
N ARG A 402 -8.37 17.32 18.55
CA ARG A 402 -7.13 17.99 18.10
C ARG A 402 -7.35 18.95 16.95
N SER A 403 -8.37 18.74 16.15
CA SER A 403 -8.61 19.54 14.96
C SER A 403 -9.14 20.94 15.28
N SER A 404 -8.54 21.94 14.64
CA SER A 404 -8.96 23.34 14.76
C SER A 404 -10.26 23.62 13.99
N GLN A 405 -10.58 22.81 12.98
CA GLN A 405 -11.86 22.83 12.28
C GLN A 405 -12.28 21.46 11.78
N THR A 406 -13.60 21.25 11.73
CA THR A 406 -14.22 20.10 11.06
C THR A 406 -15.08 20.63 9.92
N VAL A 407 -14.83 20.10 8.73
CA VAL A 407 -15.56 20.44 7.51
C VAL A 407 -16.41 19.24 7.11
N GLU A 408 -17.73 19.41 7.10
CA GLU A 408 -18.66 18.36 6.69
C GLU A 408 -18.83 18.34 5.17
N GLN A 409 -18.92 17.11 4.61
CA GLN A 409 -19.24 16.84 3.22
C GLN A 409 -20.26 15.71 3.15
N VAL A 410 -21.52 16.02 3.25
CA VAL A 410 -22.65 15.09 3.32
C VAL A 410 -23.25 14.82 1.96
N ILE A 411 -23.28 15.83 1.08
CA ILE A 411 -23.95 15.75 -0.21
C ILE A 411 -23.16 14.85 -1.18
N ARG A 412 -23.84 13.84 -1.70
CA ARG A 412 -23.33 12.99 -2.81
C ARG A 412 -23.72 13.63 -4.14
N PRO A 413 -22.76 13.85 -5.05
CA PRO A 413 -23.06 14.38 -6.40
C PRO A 413 -24.06 13.53 -7.19
N THR A 414 -24.13 12.23 -6.89
CA THR A 414 -25.05 11.26 -7.53
C THR A 414 -26.49 11.38 -7.05
N GLY A 415 -26.75 12.17 -6.01
CA GLY A 415 -28.06 12.27 -5.37
C GLY A 415 -28.45 11.06 -4.51
N LEU A 416 -27.60 10.05 -4.38
CA LEU A 416 -27.91 8.84 -3.60
C LEU A 416 -28.11 9.15 -2.11
N LEU A 417 -29.24 8.69 -1.59
CA LEU A 417 -29.62 8.86 -0.20
C LEU A 417 -28.91 7.82 0.70
N ASP A 418 -28.72 8.13 1.96
CA ASP A 418 -28.41 7.11 2.96
C ASP A 418 -29.56 6.09 3.04
N PRO A 419 -29.28 4.79 3.29
CA PRO A 419 -30.30 3.76 3.28
C PRO A 419 -31.30 3.92 4.40
N ILE A 420 -32.51 3.40 4.20
CA ILE A 420 -33.50 3.25 5.27
C ILE A 420 -33.02 2.14 6.20
N VAL A 421 -33.02 2.41 7.51
CA VAL A 421 -32.63 1.44 8.54
C VAL A 421 -33.88 0.97 9.26
N GLU A 422 -34.12 -0.34 9.22
CA GLU A 422 -35.24 -1.00 9.91
C GLU A 422 -34.70 -1.88 11.04
N VAL A 423 -35.38 -1.88 12.19
CA VAL A 423 -35.10 -2.80 13.30
C VAL A 423 -36.17 -3.88 13.31
N ARG A 424 -35.76 -5.15 13.28
CA ARG A 424 -36.68 -6.32 13.33
C ARG A 424 -36.27 -7.23 14.47
N PRO A 425 -37.22 -8.02 15.04
CA PRO A 425 -36.94 -8.95 16.15
C PRO A 425 -35.95 -10.04 15.75
N ILE A 426 -35.22 -10.57 16.75
CA ILE A 426 -34.30 -11.70 16.55
C ILE A 426 -35.06 -13.00 16.30
N ASP A 427 -36.22 -13.18 16.94
CA ASP A 427 -37.04 -14.34 16.70
C ASP A 427 -37.52 -14.38 15.25
N GLY A 428 -37.29 -15.52 14.56
CA GLY A 428 -37.60 -15.65 13.14
C GLY A 428 -36.66 -14.93 12.17
N GLN A 429 -35.57 -14.34 12.65
CA GLN A 429 -34.65 -13.51 11.82
C GLN A 429 -34.12 -14.22 10.57
N ILE A 430 -33.87 -15.54 10.64
CA ILE A 430 -33.30 -16.29 9.52
C ILE A 430 -34.32 -16.49 8.40
N ASP A 431 -35.57 -16.82 8.75
CA ASP A 431 -36.64 -17.00 7.77
C ASP A 431 -37.05 -15.69 7.13
N ASP A 432 -37.11 -14.59 7.91
CA ASP A 432 -37.32 -13.24 7.41
C ASP A 432 -36.20 -12.82 6.44
N LEU A 433 -34.95 -13.07 6.83
CA LEU A 433 -33.78 -12.76 6.00
C LEU A 433 -33.77 -13.53 4.66
N ILE A 434 -34.17 -14.82 4.68
CA ILE A 434 -34.33 -15.64 3.47
C ILE A 434 -35.39 -15.01 2.53
N GLY A 435 -36.50 -14.57 3.09
CA GLY A 435 -37.53 -13.85 2.32
C GLY A 435 -36.96 -12.58 1.62
N GLU A 436 -36.23 -11.78 2.37
CA GLU A 436 -35.58 -10.55 1.83
C GLU A 436 -34.50 -10.90 0.78
N ILE A 437 -33.67 -11.91 1.02
CA ILE A 437 -32.66 -12.38 0.05
C ILE A 437 -33.34 -12.78 -1.26
N ASN A 438 -34.39 -13.58 -1.22
CA ASN A 438 -35.10 -14.01 -2.42
C ASN A 438 -35.71 -12.85 -3.17
N ALA A 439 -36.28 -11.86 -2.48
CA ALA A 439 -36.82 -10.64 -3.08
C ALA A 439 -35.75 -9.82 -3.80
N ARG A 440 -34.52 -9.74 -3.25
CA ARG A 440 -33.39 -9.03 -3.84
C ARG A 440 -32.77 -9.80 -5.01
N THR A 441 -32.58 -11.10 -4.83
CA THR A 441 -32.04 -11.97 -5.88
C THR A 441 -32.93 -11.98 -7.13
N ALA A 442 -34.25 -11.94 -6.97
CA ALA A 442 -35.19 -11.80 -8.10
C ALA A 442 -34.99 -10.51 -8.92
N LYS A 443 -34.47 -9.45 -8.30
CA LYS A 443 -34.10 -8.17 -8.93
C LYS A 443 -32.64 -8.15 -9.42
N GLN A 444 -31.90 -9.24 -9.31
CA GLN A 444 -30.47 -9.34 -9.60
C GLN A 444 -29.58 -8.42 -8.72
N GLU A 445 -30.04 -8.11 -7.53
CA GLU A 445 -29.30 -7.34 -6.52
C GLU A 445 -28.52 -8.27 -5.59
N ARG A 446 -27.59 -7.71 -4.80
CA ARG A 446 -26.71 -8.43 -3.88
C ARG A 446 -27.03 -8.08 -2.45
N VAL A 447 -26.77 -9.06 -1.55
CA VAL A 447 -27.02 -8.93 -0.12
C VAL A 447 -25.73 -9.14 0.67
N LEU A 448 -25.47 -8.28 1.64
CA LEU A 448 -24.42 -8.45 2.63
C LEU A 448 -25.05 -8.83 3.97
N VAL A 449 -24.49 -9.84 4.65
CA VAL A 449 -24.93 -10.28 5.98
C VAL A 449 -23.75 -10.21 6.94
N THR A 450 -23.89 -9.48 8.03
CA THR A 450 -22.85 -9.38 9.06
C THR A 450 -23.19 -10.19 10.30
N THR A 451 -22.24 -11.00 10.76
CA THR A 451 -22.32 -11.82 11.96
C THR A 451 -21.29 -11.40 13.00
N LEU A 452 -21.35 -11.94 14.21
CA LEU A 452 -20.40 -11.62 15.30
C LEU A 452 -19.20 -12.57 15.36
N THR A 453 -19.34 -13.81 14.90
CA THR A 453 -18.28 -14.83 15.00
C THR A 453 -18.08 -15.59 13.68
N LYS A 454 -16.87 -16.17 13.50
CA LYS A 454 -16.54 -17.03 12.36
C LYS A 454 -17.49 -18.22 12.27
N LYS A 455 -17.70 -18.91 13.40
CA LYS A 455 -18.58 -20.08 13.47
C LYS A 455 -19.99 -19.74 13.01
N MET A 456 -20.54 -18.61 13.47
CA MET A 456 -21.87 -18.15 13.04
C MET A 456 -21.91 -17.85 11.54
N ALA A 457 -20.87 -17.27 10.97
CA ALA A 457 -20.79 -17.03 9.52
C ALA A 457 -20.75 -18.34 8.72
N GLU A 458 -19.99 -19.32 9.18
CA GLU A 458 -19.86 -20.64 8.55
C GLU A 458 -21.17 -21.43 8.64
N ASP A 459 -21.78 -21.49 9.84
CA ASP A 459 -23.05 -22.17 10.07
C ASP A 459 -24.18 -21.57 9.21
N LEU A 460 -24.27 -20.25 9.19
CA LEU A 460 -25.24 -19.51 8.38
C LEU A 460 -25.03 -19.72 6.87
N THR A 461 -23.81 -19.72 6.42
CA THR A 461 -23.46 -19.99 5.01
C THR A 461 -23.90 -21.42 4.62
N SER A 462 -23.60 -22.41 5.48
CA SER A 462 -24.01 -23.79 5.26
C SER A 462 -25.52 -23.93 5.22
N TYR A 463 -26.24 -23.22 6.09
CA TYR A 463 -27.70 -23.22 6.12
C TYR A 463 -28.28 -22.60 4.83
N PHE A 464 -27.78 -21.46 4.40
CA PHE A 464 -28.23 -20.79 3.15
C PHE A 464 -27.95 -21.66 1.91
N GLN A 465 -26.80 -22.34 1.85
CA GLN A 465 -26.50 -23.28 0.77
C GLN A 465 -27.51 -24.43 0.69
N LYS A 466 -27.89 -25.00 1.85
CA LYS A 466 -28.93 -26.03 1.92
C LYS A 466 -30.31 -25.53 1.51
N ALA A 467 -30.58 -24.24 1.74
CA ALA A 467 -31.80 -23.55 1.28
C ALA A 467 -31.73 -23.17 -0.22
N GLY A 468 -30.67 -23.52 -0.96
CA GLY A 468 -30.53 -23.24 -2.38
C GLY A 468 -30.06 -21.84 -2.72
N ILE A 469 -29.62 -21.05 -1.74
CA ILE A 469 -29.12 -19.71 -1.93
C ILE A 469 -27.64 -19.75 -2.34
N LYS A 470 -27.24 -19.00 -3.38
CA LYS A 470 -25.86 -18.85 -3.80
C LYS A 470 -25.14 -17.91 -2.84
N VAL A 471 -24.42 -18.45 -1.89
CA VAL A 471 -23.77 -17.72 -0.81
C VAL A 471 -22.29 -18.09 -0.68
N ARG A 472 -21.45 -17.11 -0.33
CA ARG A 472 -20.07 -17.31 0.15
C ARG A 472 -19.89 -16.59 1.48
N TYR A 473 -18.93 -17.05 2.29
CA TYR A 473 -18.52 -16.33 3.48
C TYR A 473 -17.10 -15.76 3.34
N MET A 474 -16.81 -14.74 4.14
CA MET A 474 -15.51 -14.10 4.17
C MET A 474 -15.12 -13.78 5.61
N HIS A 475 -13.87 -14.09 5.99
CA HIS A 475 -13.32 -13.80 7.32
C HIS A 475 -11.87 -13.25 7.25
N SER A 476 -11.28 -12.91 8.41
CA SER A 476 -9.97 -12.25 8.51
C SER A 476 -8.81 -13.06 7.94
N ASP A 477 -8.91 -14.39 7.97
CA ASP A 477 -7.79 -15.29 7.63
C ASP A 477 -7.70 -15.59 6.12
N ILE A 478 -8.67 -15.10 5.33
CA ILE A 478 -8.64 -15.22 3.87
C ILE A 478 -7.56 -14.31 3.30
N ALA A 479 -6.72 -14.87 2.43
CA ALA A 479 -5.65 -14.14 1.77
C ALA A 479 -6.20 -12.94 0.96
N ALA A 480 -5.39 -11.87 0.83
CA ALA A 480 -5.83 -10.64 0.15
C ALA A 480 -6.28 -10.87 -1.30
N MET A 481 -5.61 -11.75 -2.04
CA MET A 481 -5.95 -12.09 -3.42
C MET A 481 -7.31 -12.82 -3.49
N GLU A 482 -7.50 -13.84 -2.67
CA GLU A 482 -8.77 -14.57 -2.60
C GLU A 482 -9.95 -13.66 -2.18
N ARG A 483 -9.70 -12.72 -1.26
CA ARG A 483 -10.68 -11.70 -0.89
C ARG A 483 -11.11 -10.86 -2.10
N MET A 484 -10.16 -10.43 -2.94
CA MET A 484 -10.47 -9.67 -4.15
C MET A 484 -11.27 -10.51 -5.16
N GLU A 485 -10.97 -11.79 -5.29
CA GLU A 485 -11.74 -12.71 -6.13
C GLU A 485 -13.18 -12.89 -5.63
N ILE A 486 -13.38 -13.07 -4.33
CA ILE A 486 -14.72 -13.16 -3.73
C ILE A 486 -15.54 -11.90 -4.03
N ILE A 487 -14.95 -10.73 -3.88
CA ILE A 487 -15.60 -9.44 -4.15
C ILE A 487 -15.95 -9.31 -5.64
N ARG A 488 -15.02 -9.63 -6.52
CA ARG A 488 -15.24 -9.64 -7.97
C ARG A 488 -16.38 -10.60 -8.35
N ASP A 489 -16.36 -11.79 -7.78
CA ASP A 489 -17.36 -12.83 -8.08
C ASP A 489 -18.76 -12.42 -7.59
N LEU A 490 -18.89 -11.72 -6.46
CA LEU A 490 -20.13 -11.09 -5.99
C LEU A 490 -20.64 -10.06 -7.00
N ARG A 491 -19.78 -9.17 -7.47
CA ARG A 491 -20.12 -8.14 -8.46
C ARG A 491 -20.50 -8.75 -9.81
N MET A 492 -19.85 -9.85 -10.20
CA MET A 492 -20.16 -10.58 -11.43
C MET A 492 -21.38 -11.52 -11.33
N ALA A 493 -22.11 -11.48 -10.22
CA ALA A 493 -23.29 -12.30 -10.01
C ALA A 493 -23.05 -13.83 -10.00
N LYS A 494 -21.84 -14.28 -9.66
CA LYS A 494 -21.57 -15.72 -9.50
C LYS A 494 -22.24 -16.27 -8.25
N PHE A 495 -22.47 -15.43 -7.25
CA PHE A 495 -23.26 -15.68 -6.06
C PHE A 495 -23.97 -14.39 -5.61
N ASP A 496 -25.00 -14.52 -4.76
CA ASP A 496 -25.93 -13.43 -4.47
C ASP A 496 -25.76 -12.85 -3.06
N VAL A 497 -25.26 -13.66 -2.12
CA VAL A 497 -25.13 -13.31 -0.71
C VAL A 497 -23.70 -13.47 -0.25
N LEU A 498 -23.15 -12.44 0.39
CA LEU A 498 -21.87 -12.50 1.08
C LEU A 498 -22.09 -12.39 2.59
N VAL A 499 -21.71 -13.43 3.32
CA VAL A 499 -21.72 -13.45 4.79
C VAL A 499 -20.32 -13.10 5.30
N GLY A 500 -20.22 -12.24 6.29
CA GLY A 500 -18.92 -11.90 6.84
C GLY A 500 -18.95 -11.30 8.23
N ILE A 501 -17.79 -11.33 8.90
CA ILE A 501 -17.56 -10.64 10.16
C ILE A 501 -16.77 -9.39 9.84
N ASN A 502 -17.29 -8.24 10.08
CA ASN A 502 -16.53 -6.97 10.08
C ASN A 502 -15.58 -6.67 8.86
N LEU A 503 -15.62 -7.52 7.84
CA LEU A 503 -14.67 -7.49 6.72
C LEU A 503 -15.01 -6.46 5.66
N LEU A 504 -16.17 -5.85 5.80
CA LEU A 504 -16.75 -4.94 4.82
C LEU A 504 -16.63 -3.47 5.26
N ARG A 505 -15.80 -3.18 6.27
CA ARG A 505 -15.71 -1.83 6.83
C ARG A 505 -15.13 -0.80 5.88
N GLU A 506 -14.12 -1.16 5.08
CA GLU A 506 -13.31 -0.15 4.39
C GLU A 506 -12.97 -0.54 2.95
N GLY A 507 -12.98 0.45 2.06
CA GLY A 507 -12.43 0.32 0.71
C GLY A 507 -13.26 -0.48 -0.31
N LEU A 508 -14.48 -0.94 0.02
CA LEU A 508 -15.32 -1.68 -0.92
C LEU A 508 -16.40 -0.79 -1.54
N ASP A 509 -16.35 -0.70 -2.86
CA ASP A 509 -17.37 -0.04 -3.68
C ASP A 509 -18.25 -1.10 -4.35
N LEU A 510 -19.43 -1.36 -3.78
CA LEU A 510 -20.36 -2.41 -4.21
C LEU A 510 -21.73 -1.81 -4.54
N PRO A 511 -21.89 -1.15 -5.69
CA PRO A 511 -23.16 -0.53 -6.08
C PRO A 511 -24.29 -1.54 -6.32
N GLU A 512 -23.95 -2.81 -6.50
CA GLU A 512 -24.90 -3.90 -6.71
C GLU A 512 -25.60 -4.34 -5.39
N VAL A 513 -25.05 -3.92 -4.23
CA VAL A 513 -25.61 -4.27 -2.90
C VAL A 513 -26.77 -3.35 -2.56
N SER A 514 -27.97 -3.91 -2.49
CA SER A 514 -29.20 -3.20 -2.11
C SER A 514 -29.67 -3.51 -0.69
N LEU A 515 -29.17 -4.60 -0.07
CA LEU A 515 -29.53 -4.96 1.30
C LEU A 515 -28.28 -5.27 2.12
N VAL A 516 -28.23 -4.67 3.31
CA VAL A 516 -27.28 -5.07 4.37
C VAL A 516 -28.08 -5.56 5.57
N ALA A 517 -27.87 -6.81 5.97
CA ALA A 517 -28.45 -7.39 7.17
C ALA A 517 -27.42 -7.47 8.29
N ILE A 518 -27.77 -6.96 9.47
CA ILE A 518 -26.92 -6.96 10.65
C ILE A 518 -27.58 -7.87 11.70
N LEU A 519 -27.05 -9.07 11.88
CA LEU A 519 -27.55 -10.00 12.88
C LEU A 519 -27.02 -9.63 14.27
N ASP A 520 -27.81 -9.89 15.31
CA ASP A 520 -27.47 -9.58 16.70
C ASP A 520 -26.96 -8.15 16.85
N ALA A 521 -27.70 -7.18 16.33
CA ALA A 521 -27.29 -5.77 16.32
C ALA A 521 -27.29 -5.16 17.73
N ASP A 522 -28.02 -5.74 18.69
CA ASP A 522 -28.10 -5.34 20.09
C ASP A 522 -26.96 -5.88 20.98
N LYS A 523 -26.08 -6.71 20.45
CA LYS A 523 -24.91 -7.22 21.20
C LYS A 523 -23.81 -6.17 21.18
N GLU A 524 -23.86 -5.21 22.11
CA GLU A 524 -22.88 -4.14 22.19
C GLU A 524 -21.44 -4.65 22.26
N GLY A 525 -20.53 -3.94 21.59
CA GLY A 525 -19.12 -4.25 21.50
C GLY A 525 -18.47 -3.60 20.29
N PHE A 526 -17.20 -3.88 20.06
CA PHE A 526 -16.42 -3.28 18.98
C PHE A 526 -17.07 -3.43 17.60
N LEU A 527 -17.71 -4.58 17.33
CA LEU A 527 -18.38 -4.88 16.05
C LEU A 527 -19.75 -4.20 15.89
N ARG A 528 -20.32 -3.71 16.95
CA ARG A 528 -21.64 -3.07 17.01
C ARG A 528 -21.58 -1.67 17.64
N SER A 529 -20.38 -1.06 17.68
CA SER A 529 -20.22 0.36 18.05
C SER A 529 -20.89 1.26 17.01
N GLU A 530 -21.24 2.48 17.40
CA GLU A 530 -21.77 3.51 16.50
C GLU A 530 -20.99 3.61 15.19
N THR A 531 -19.67 3.78 15.28
CA THR A 531 -18.77 3.85 14.12
C THR A 531 -18.89 2.62 13.21
N SER A 532 -18.90 1.42 13.81
CA SER A 532 -19.02 0.16 13.07
C SER A 532 -20.36 0.05 12.35
N LEU A 533 -21.45 0.44 13.01
CA LEU A 533 -22.78 0.41 12.43
C LEU A 533 -22.91 1.42 11.29
N ILE A 534 -22.48 2.67 11.46
CA ILE A 534 -22.49 3.70 10.40
C ILE A 534 -21.69 3.22 9.17
N GLN A 535 -20.52 2.63 9.36
CA GLN A 535 -19.70 2.10 8.26
C GLN A 535 -20.39 0.94 7.52
N THR A 536 -21.04 0.07 8.26
CA THR A 536 -21.78 -1.08 7.70
C THR A 536 -23.03 -0.62 6.95
N ILE A 537 -23.79 0.31 7.52
CA ILE A 537 -24.96 0.95 6.90
C ILE A 537 -24.56 1.62 5.58
N GLY A 538 -23.44 2.32 5.57
CA GLY A 538 -22.90 3.01 4.40
C GLY A 538 -22.60 2.13 3.19
N ARG A 539 -22.55 0.79 3.35
CA ARG A 539 -22.36 -0.15 2.22
C ARG A 539 -23.58 -0.21 1.32
N ALA A 540 -24.79 -0.03 1.85
CA ALA A 540 -26.01 0.06 1.05
C ALA A 540 -26.26 1.47 0.45
N ALA A 541 -25.51 2.49 0.84
CA ALA A 541 -25.71 3.87 0.41
C ALA A 541 -25.27 4.15 -1.05
N ARG A 542 -24.80 3.14 -1.78
CA ARG A 542 -24.42 3.24 -3.21
C ARG A 542 -25.49 2.71 -4.17
N ASN A 543 -26.54 2.16 -3.63
CA ASN A 543 -27.69 1.70 -4.36
C ASN A 543 -28.88 2.61 -4.09
N ALA A 544 -29.63 2.99 -5.13
CA ALA A 544 -30.80 3.86 -4.99
C ALA A 544 -31.94 3.22 -4.16
N GLU A 545 -32.02 1.87 -4.14
CA GLU A 545 -32.95 1.10 -3.32
C GLU A 545 -32.30 0.53 -2.07
N GLY A 546 -31.19 1.13 -1.60
CA GLY A 546 -30.43 0.66 -0.47
C GLY A 546 -31.26 0.60 0.84
N ARG A 547 -31.24 -0.57 1.50
CA ARG A 547 -31.88 -0.81 2.80
C ARG A 547 -30.93 -1.51 3.77
N VAL A 548 -31.15 -1.29 5.04
CA VAL A 548 -30.45 -1.98 6.12
C VAL A 548 -31.49 -2.56 7.10
N ILE A 549 -31.32 -3.82 7.45
CA ILE A 549 -32.11 -4.48 8.48
C ILE A 549 -31.18 -4.80 9.65
N MET A 550 -31.51 -4.29 10.83
CA MET A 550 -30.87 -4.63 12.09
C MET A 550 -31.78 -5.60 12.86
N TYR A 551 -31.32 -6.83 13.04
CA TYR A 551 -32.04 -7.80 13.88
C TYR A 551 -31.63 -7.59 15.34
N ALA A 552 -32.57 -7.14 16.15
CA ALA A 552 -32.35 -6.79 17.54
C ALA A 552 -33.67 -6.81 18.33
N ASP A 553 -33.62 -7.30 19.57
CA ASP A 553 -34.77 -7.23 20.47
C ASP A 553 -34.83 -5.90 21.24
N THR A 554 -33.68 -5.23 21.38
CA THR A 554 -33.59 -3.94 22.04
C THR A 554 -32.75 -2.97 21.21
N VAL A 555 -33.13 -1.70 21.16
CA VAL A 555 -32.34 -0.65 20.49
C VAL A 555 -31.32 -0.11 21.48
N THR A 556 -30.04 -0.40 21.24
CA THR A 556 -28.93 0.07 22.07
C THR A 556 -28.59 1.53 21.80
N PRO A 557 -27.83 2.22 22.70
CA PRO A 557 -27.34 3.57 22.45
C PRO A 557 -26.55 3.70 21.14
N SER A 558 -25.67 2.74 20.84
CA SER A 558 -24.89 2.71 19.60
C SER A 558 -25.77 2.57 18.35
N MET A 559 -26.81 1.73 18.40
CA MET A 559 -27.81 1.62 17.32
C MET A 559 -28.57 2.94 17.14
N ARG A 560 -29.02 3.54 18.24
CA ARG A 560 -29.76 4.81 18.21
C ARG A 560 -28.92 5.89 17.53
N ALA A 561 -27.70 6.10 18.00
CA ALA A 561 -26.78 7.10 17.43
C ALA A 561 -26.53 6.88 15.93
N ALA A 562 -26.30 5.63 15.51
CA ALA A 562 -26.08 5.29 14.11
C ALA A 562 -27.33 5.53 13.22
N MET A 563 -28.51 5.21 13.74
CA MET A 563 -29.79 5.43 13.04
C MET A 563 -30.10 6.93 12.92
N ASP A 564 -29.93 7.70 13.99
CA ASP A 564 -30.19 9.14 14.03
C ASP A 564 -29.25 9.88 13.07
N GLU A 565 -27.96 9.54 13.05
CA GLU A 565 -26.99 10.15 12.13
C GLU A 565 -27.29 9.76 10.67
N THR A 566 -27.69 8.53 10.41
CA THR A 566 -28.07 8.08 9.06
C THR A 566 -29.34 8.82 8.58
N ALA A 567 -30.31 9.00 9.45
CA ALA A 567 -31.54 9.77 9.15
C ALA A 567 -31.21 11.24 8.88
N ARG A 568 -30.38 11.89 9.72
CA ARG A 568 -29.92 13.27 9.52
C ARG A 568 -29.27 13.45 8.13
N ARG A 569 -28.33 12.56 7.77
CA ARG A 569 -27.64 12.61 6.48
C ARG A 569 -28.62 12.43 5.32
N ARG A 570 -29.58 11.51 5.47
CA ARG A 570 -30.61 11.25 4.47
C ARG A 570 -31.49 12.49 4.24
N GLU A 571 -31.94 13.17 5.30
CA GLU A 571 -32.76 14.38 5.22
C GLU A 571 -32.01 15.53 4.51
N ILE A 572 -30.74 15.76 4.85
CA ILE A 572 -29.90 16.78 4.21
C ILE A 572 -29.77 16.49 2.71
N GLN A 573 -29.48 15.26 2.34
CA GLN A 573 -29.34 14.86 0.93
C GLN A 573 -30.65 14.98 0.17
N ASP A 574 -31.77 14.59 0.78
CA ASP A 574 -33.09 14.64 0.13
C ASP A 574 -33.53 16.09 -0.10
N ALA A 575 -33.35 16.96 0.89
CA ALA A 575 -33.60 18.40 0.73
C ALA A 575 -32.75 19.02 -0.39
N TRP A 576 -31.48 18.63 -0.51
CA TRP A 576 -30.62 19.06 -1.60
C TRP A 576 -31.14 18.56 -2.96
N ASN A 577 -31.51 17.29 -3.05
CA ASN A 577 -32.03 16.69 -4.28
C ASN A 577 -33.30 17.41 -4.76
N LEU A 578 -34.23 17.67 -3.85
CA LEU A 578 -35.48 18.38 -4.14
C LEU A 578 -35.22 19.80 -4.65
N SER A 579 -34.31 20.53 -3.99
CA SER A 579 -33.99 21.92 -4.36
C SER A 579 -33.27 22.06 -5.70
N HIS A 580 -32.56 20.99 -6.15
CA HIS A 580 -31.80 20.98 -7.39
C HIS A 580 -32.41 20.09 -8.49
N GLY A 581 -33.57 19.47 -8.24
CA GLY A 581 -34.24 18.58 -9.20
C GLY A 581 -33.42 17.32 -9.54
N ILE A 582 -32.61 16.81 -8.57
CA ILE A 582 -31.75 15.66 -8.77
C ILE A 582 -32.53 14.38 -8.45
N VAL A 583 -32.51 13.43 -9.37
CA VAL A 583 -33.06 12.08 -9.17
C VAL A 583 -31.91 11.11 -8.84
N PRO A 584 -31.95 10.44 -7.68
CA PRO A 584 -30.91 9.47 -7.29
C PRO A 584 -30.74 8.38 -8.36
N LYS A 585 -29.48 8.11 -8.75
CA LYS A 585 -29.16 7.04 -9.70
C LYS A 585 -27.99 6.22 -9.18
N THR A 586 -28.15 4.87 -9.19
CA THR A 586 -27.07 3.95 -8.88
C THR A 586 -25.93 4.11 -9.90
N VAL A 587 -24.70 4.27 -9.40
CA VAL A 587 -23.51 4.40 -10.25
C VAL A 587 -23.06 3.03 -10.71
N ILE A 588 -23.04 2.79 -12.02
CA ILE A 588 -22.52 1.56 -12.61
C ILE A 588 -21.03 1.77 -12.90
N LYS A 589 -20.17 1.09 -12.14
CA LYS A 589 -18.71 1.05 -12.40
C LYS A 589 -18.31 -0.26 -13.08
N SER A 590 -17.45 -0.19 -14.08
CA SER A 590 -16.90 -1.39 -14.72
C SER A 590 -16.04 -2.19 -13.72
N VAL A 591 -16.13 -3.52 -13.79
CA VAL A 591 -15.39 -4.42 -12.87
C VAL A 591 -13.89 -4.46 -13.19
N ARG A 592 -13.42 -3.79 -14.24
CA ARG A 592 -12.06 -3.92 -14.78
C ARG A 592 -10.95 -3.23 -13.98
N ASP A 593 -11.25 -2.24 -13.15
CA ASP A 593 -10.24 -1.24 -12.73
C ASP A 593 -9.42 -1.63 -11.48
N LEU A 594 -9.77 -2.68 -10.73
CA LEU A 594 -9.11 -3.02 -9.46
C LEU A 594 -8.00 -4.09 -9.56
N ILE A 595 -7.92 -4.82 -10.66
CA ILE A 595 -7.03 -6.00 -10.79
C ILE A 595 -5.67 -5.66 -11.40
N GLU A 596 -5.56 -4.56 -12.16
CA GLU A 596 -4.33 -4.26 -12.94
C GLU A 596 -3.13 -3.82 -12.11
N ILE A 597 -3.34 -3.27 -10.91
CA ILE A 597 -2.24 -2.76 -10.06
C ILE A 597 -1.66 -3.86 -9.16
N SER A 598 -2.42 -4.93 -8.88
CA SER A 598 -2.05 -5.99 -7.94
C SER A 598 -1.67 -7.32 -8.60
N ALA A 599 -1.80 -7.46 -9.93
CA ALA A 599 -1.44 -8.68 -10.63
C ALA A 599 0.08 -8.85 -10.74
N PRO A 600 0.64 -10.04 -10.49
CA PRO A 600 2.04 -10.34 -10.77
C PRO A 600 2.38 -10.00 -12.22
N SER A 601 3.60 -9.49 -12.45
CA SER A 601 4.06 -9.04 -13.77
C SER A 601 3.97 -10.09 -14.89
N ALA A 602 3.86 -11.37 -14.55
CA ALA A 602 3.65 -12.47 -15.48
C ALA A 602 2.23 -12.47 -16.12
N GLU A 603 1.20 -12.06 -15.38
CA GLU A 603 -0.18 -11.99 -15.91
C GLU A 603 -0.47 -10.72 -16.73
N ARG A 604 0.28 -9.64 -16.52
CA ARG A 604 0.13 -8.40 -17.31
C ARG A 604 0.53 -8.57 -18.78
N LYS A 605 1.50 -9.43 -19.08
CA LYS A 605 1.95 -9.68 -20.47
C LYS A 605 0.93 -10.44 -21.33
N SER A 606 -0.06 -11.11 -20.75
CA SER A 606 -1.08 -11.87 -21.48
C SER A 606 -2.33 -11.08 -21.86
N ARG A 607 -2.52 -9.85 -21.32
CA ARG A 607 -3.77 -9.08 -21.47
C ARG A 607 -3.69 -7.85 -22.38
N THR A 608 -2.51 -7.41 -22.82
CA THR A 608 -2.41 -6.47 -23.92
C THR A 608 -2.73 -7.23 -25.20
N GLY A 609 -3.94 -7.04 -25.71
CA GLY A 609 -4.49 -7.71 -26.88
C GLY A 609 -3.80 -7.37 -28.21
N VAL A 610 -2.48 -7.45 -28.26
CA VAL A 610 -1.72 -7.54 -29.50
C VAL A 610 -1.88 -8.97 -29.98
N LYS A 611 -2.66 -9.17 -31.03
CA LYS A 611 -2.76 -10.46 -31.72
C LYS A 611 -1.36 -10.83 -32.20
N MET A 612 -0.72 -11.76 -31.51
CA MET A 612 0.55 -12.32 -31.95
C MET A 612 0.38 -12.90 -33.34
N THR A 613 1.31 -12.62 -34.24
CA THR A 613 1.36 -13.27 -35.55
C THR A 613 1.62 -14.77 -35.39
N LYS A 614 1.24 -15.57 -36.35
CA LYS A 614 1.43 -17.02 -36.30
C LYS A 614 2.90 -17.42 -36.06
N ALA A 615 3.83 -16.67 -36.64
CA ALA A 615 5.27 -16.87 -36.48
C ALA A 615 5.78 -16.50 -35.08
N GLU A 616 5.25 -15.45 -34.45
CA GLU A 616 5.58 -15.07 -33.08
C GLU A 616 5.02 -16.07 -32.06
N LYS A 617 3.83 -16.59 -32.30
CA LYS A 617 3.19 -17.63 -31.50
C LYS A 617 4.00 -18.94 -31.53
N GLU A 618 4.46 -19.37 -32.70
CA GLU A 618 5.31 -20.55 -32.85
C GLU A 618 6.67 -20.39 -32.16
N ARG A 619 7.29 -19.21 -32.23
CA ARG A 619 8.55 -18.93 -31.55
C ARG A 619 8.39 -18.95 -30.02
N GLU A 620 7.30 -18.40 -29.50
CA GLU A 620 7.02 -18.40 -28.06
C GLU A 620 6.71 -19.81 -27.55
N ILE A 621 5.96 -20.62 -28.29
CA ILE A 621 5.73 -22.04 -27.97
C ILE A 621 7.07 -22.81 -27.91
N ALA A 622 7.94 -22.61 -28.89
CA ALA A 622 9.24 -23.27 -28.90
C ALA A 622 10.14 -22.87 -27.72
N ARG A 623 10.05 -21.59 -27.28
CA ARG A 623 10.75 -21.09 -26.10
C ARG A 623 10.24 -21.74 -24.83
N LEU A 624 8.93 -21.76 -24.65
CA LEU A 624 8.26 -22.37 -23.48
C LEU A 624 8.51 -23.88 -23.40
N GLU A 625 8.51 -24.59 -24.52
CA GLU A 625 8.86 -26.02 -24.57
C GLU A 625 10.31 -26.32 -24.12
N LYS A 626 11.25 -25.44 -24.49
CA LYS A 626 12.63 -25.55 -24.04
C LYS A 626 12.72 -25.35 -22.52
N GLN A 627 12.10 -24.32 -22.00
CA GLN A 627 12.06 -24.04 -20.55
C GLN A 627 11.36 -25.16 -19.76
N MET A 628 10.26 -25.69 -20.27
CA MET A 628 9.54 -26.81 -19.64
C MET A 628 10.43 -28.06 -19.53
N LYS A 629 11.19 -28.39 -20.61
CA LYS A 629 12.14 -29.51 -20.59
C LYS A 629 13.30 -29.29 -19.62
N GLU A 630 13.73 -28.06 -19.46
CA GLU A 630 14.79 -27.66 -18.54
C GLU A 630 14.31 -27.75 -17.08
N ALA A 631 13.13 -27.21 -16.78
CA ALA A 631 12.47 -27.34 -15.48
C ALA A 631 12.24 -28.83 -15.10
N ALA A 632 11.79 -29.66 -16.04
CA ALA A 632 11.60 -31.09 -15.79
C ALA A 632 12.94 -31.81 -15.51
N ARG A 633 14.06 -31.40 -16.14
CA ARG A 633 15.38 -31.93 -15.82
C ARG A 633 15.89 -31.55 -14.45
N MET A 634 15.51 -30.35 -13.98
CA MET A 634 15.83 -29.83 -12.63
C MET A 634 14.89 -30.37 -11.55
N MET A 635 13.95 -31.28 -11.91
CA MET A 635 12.89 -31.84 -11.03
C MET A 635 11.89 -30.81 -10.50
N GLU A 636 11.79 -29.65 -11.13
CA GLU A 636 10.80 -28.59 -10.82
C GLU A 636 9.46 -28.89 -11.51
N TYR A 637 8.81 -29.96 -11.09
CA TYR A 637 7.63 -30.52 -11.79
C TYR A 637 6.42 -29.58 -11.76
N GLU A 638 6.24 -28.77 -10.71
CA GLU A 638 5.16 -27.76 -10.64
C GLU A 638 5.38 -26.64 -11.65
N TYR A 639 6.61 -26.17 -11.79
CA TYR A 639 6.94 -25.17 -12.78
C TYR A 639 6.85 -25.71 -14.21
N ALA A 640 7.27 -26.94 -14.44
CA ALA A 640 7.11 -27.61 -15.73
C ALA A 640 5.62 -27.79 -16.09
N ALA A 641 4.74 -28.06 -15.13
CA ALA A 641 3.30 -28.16 -15.34
C ALA A 641 2.69 -26.80 -15.73
N LEU A 642 3.07 -25.71 -15.06
CA LEU A 642 2.65 -24.34 -15.40
C LEU A 642 3.03 -23.96 -16.84
N LEU A 643 4.27 -24.27 -17.24
CA LEU A 643 4.75 -24.01 -18.61
C LEU A 643 3.98 -24.85 -19.65
N ARG A 644 3.66 -26.10 -19.34
CA ARG A 644 2.83 -26.96 -20.20
C ARG A 644 1.43 -26.34 -20.40
N ASP A 645 0.81 -25.86 -19.34
CA ASP A 645 -0.54 -25.29 -19.40
C ASP A 645 -0.55 -23.99 -20.23
N GLN A 646 0.50 -23.17 -20.14
CA GLN A 646 0.71 -22.01 -21.02
C GLN A 646 0.86 -22.40 -22.51
N ILE A 647 1.60 -23.46 -22.81
CA ILE A 647 1.76 -23.98 -24.16
C ILE A 647 0.41 -24.46 -24.73
N ILE A 648 -0.39 -25.16 -23.92
CA ILE A 648 -1.73 -25.61 -24.30
C ILE A 648 -2.65 -24.42 -24.60
N GLU A 649 -2.61 -23.39 -23.78
CA GLU A 649 -3.40 -22.17 -23.99
C GLU A 649 -3.01 -21.43 -25.29
N LEU A 650 -1.71 -21.33 -25.54
CA LEU A 650 -1.21 -20.75 -26.78
C LEU A 650 -1.56 -21.59 -28.02
N ARG A 651 -1.66 -22.90 -27.93
CA ARG A 651 -2.06 -23.78 -29.04
C ARG A 651 -3.56 -23.77 -29.28
N GLY A 652 -4.36 -23.54 -28.23
CA GLY A 652 -5.82 -23.56 -28.29
C GLY A 652 -6.48 -22.25 -28.79
N LYS A 653 -5.70 -21.19 -28.90
CA LYS A 653 -6.08 -19.91 -29.51
C LYS A 653 -5.38 -19.77 -30.87
#